data_22ca85bcf42a52410ff8dc30c2a6f243
#
_entry.id   22ca85bcf42a52410ff8dc30c2a6f243
#
_cell.length_a   1.000
_cell.length_b   1.000
_cell.length_c   1.000
_cell.angle_alpha   90.00
_cell.angle_beta   90.00
_cell.angle_gamma   90.00
#
_symmetry.space_group_name_H-M   'P 1'
#
loop_
_entity.id
_entity.type
_entity.pdbx_description
1 polymer ?
#
loop_
_entity_poly.entity_id
_entity_poly.type
_entity_poly.pdbx_seq_one_letter_code
_entity_poly.pdbx_strand_id
1 'polypeptide(L)'
;MRTGRVDLHLHSWASNVTSYYAANAFRIPESYSDPVALHRLLKSRGMDLVTLTDHNSIDGGKLLLDRGFEDVFLSAELTCRFPDGCHVHVTVANVTEAEFAECDRLRHDVFELVAWLEQRVATERPGQNRLTWFMTHPLMSTENRPYGREGSLSLAHVEAMALLVPGFEVRNGSRTRALNELTNAWLDVLDEPRMAAIAERFGRSPVGRAPWPRFRTGGSDDHAGINPGRTWTEFPYAGSRPTPNDLVDAMRACRVRPGGAHGGPVTLAHSLLKLVYEGARGRSARPRAGMALSGPVAALLELVFDAEAQGVPRKVWFAARALQHRWSRRRGGLGLPFERVLESEIYALLAETDFRERLARPEASVDDRIFLVMGTLINRVFARYVDNLRGQRSADLVGVIKEIVALLSSHLFVSLPYLASFLAQSSDARVAHDLRRQYGLHQAQKLVLVTDTYFDVNGVAATIQRMLRESVRRGVDLTVVTCIDAADRARWLADPETRRFVEEGRLRLFDAVTSLAFPEYDGLRIHFPPLLELLRYLQETGFTKMHISTPGIVGLTGLLAAKLLQLETASTYHTSVPEYVENYTRDVALEDLAWKYMIFFYHAVDEVLVPSRYIAKLLHKRGLRNRKLLILDRWVDCDRFSPDKRTPGFWRRWGLADEASLVKFVYVGRLGVEKNLALLADAFRALCARRGDVHLVIVGDGPYRATLEAKLAGLPVTWTGFLGGDDLPRALATCDVKLFPSITDTWGNAPLEAQACGLPVIVSEVGGPLELIRDGVTGIRVTGRHVDDLVEAMERLCDRGTRERMGRAARRFCLDNRVDEPFTAVFDAETYRRRVARAREATPAEGLRAPIQTDVLDLAAPSFDLVAMSADVQTGALA
;
A
#
# COMPACT_ATOMS: atom_id res chain seq x y z
N MET A 1 -42.57 -3.28 -16.07
CA MET A 1 -41.58 -3.77 -17.05
C MET A 1 -40.72 -4.82 -16.37
N ARG A 2 -40.37 -5.87 -17.05
CA ARG A 2 -39.41 -6.88 -16.58
C ARG A 2 -38.01 -6.38 -16.82
N THR A 3 -37.03 -6.94 -16.11
CA THR A 3 -35.62 -6.60 -16.24
C THR A 3 -34.87 -7.80 -16.79
N GLY A 4 -34.14 -7.62 -17.89
CA GLY A 4 -33.24 -8.57 -18.47
C GLY A 4 -31.79 -8.25 -18.14
N ARG A 5 -30.91 -9.26 -18.25
CA ARG A 5 -29.47 -9.14 -18.02
C ARG A 5 -28.67 -9.69 -19.17
N VAL A 6 -27.58 -9.03 -19.48
CA VAL A 6 -26.63 -9.45 -20.52
C VAL A 6 -25.21 -9.04 -20.11
N ASP A 7 -24.24 -9.90 -20.33
CA ASP A 7 -22.81 -9.54 -20.28
C ASP A 7 -22.42 -9.00 -21.65
N LEU A 8 -22.07 -7.73 -21.73
CA LEU A 8 -21.79 -7.03 -23.00
C LEU A 8 -20.30 -6.97 -23.36
N HIS A 9 -19.45 -7.66 -22.58
CA HIS A 9 -18.02 -7.65 -22.82
C HIS A 9 -17.41 -9.00 -22.37
N LEU A 10 -17.23 -9.92 -23.34
CA LEU A 10 -16.77 -11.26 -23.06
C LEU A 10 -16.10 -11.87 -24.29
N HIS A 11 -14.99 -12.60 -24.07
CA HIS A 11 -14.17 -13.16 -25.12
C HIS A 11 -14.16 -14.70 -25.14
N SER A 12 -14.17 -15.24 -26.36
CA SER A 12 -14.01 -16.67 -26.64
C SER A 12 -12.69 -16.96 -27.37
N TRP A 13 -12.45 -18.21 -27.70
CA TRP A 13 -11.31 -18.62 -28.53
C TRP A 13 -11.30 -18.01 -29.94
N ALA A 14 -12.40 -17.38 -30.38
CA ALA A 14 -12.48 -16.69 -31.66
C ALA A 14 -11.83 -15.29 -31.68
N SER A 15 -11.41 -14.78 -30.53
CA SER A 15 -10.61 -13.54 -30.45
C SER A 15 -9.26 -13.70 -31.15
N ASN A 16 -9.03 -12.88 -32.18
CA ASN A 16 -7.89 -13.03 -33.07
C ASN A 16 -6.64 -12.24 -32.72
N VAL A 17 -6.74 -11.27 -31.81
CA VAL A 17 -5.65 -10.34 -31.48
C VAL A 17 -5.43 -10.33 -29.96
N THR A 18 -4.18 -10.46 -29.52
CA THR A 18 -3.83 -10.28 -28.12
C THR A 18 -3.42 -8.84 -27.87
N SER A 19 -4.14 -8.15 -27.04
CA SER A 19 -3.79 -6.81 -26.55
C SER A 19 -2.67 -6.86 -25.48
N TYR A 20 -2.36 -8.05 -24.96
CA TYR A 20 -1.34 -8.25 -23.93
C TYR A 20 0.05 -8.52 -24.55
N TYR A 21 1.00 -7.58 -24.33
CA TYR A 21 2.38 -7.72 -24.79
C TYR A 21 3.04 -9.04 -24.36
N ALA A 22 2.82 -9.46 -23.12
CA ALA A 22 3.35 -10.73 -22.61
C ALA A 22 2.78 -11.94 -23.35
N ALA A 23 1.47 -11.96 -23.64
CA ALA A 23 0.83 -13.04 -24.38
C ALA A 23 1.32 -13.08 -25.84
N ASN A 24 1.51 -11.92 -26.47
CA ASN A 24 2.12 -11.82 -27.80
C ASN A 24 3.56 -12.34 -27.84
N ALA A 25 4.37 -11.99 -26.84
CA ALA A 25 5.76 -12.46 -26.75
C ALA A 25 5.83 -14.00 -26.63
N PHE A 26 4.89 -14.61 -25.91
CA PHE A 26 4.80 -16.07 -25.76
C PHE A 26 3.89 -16.74 -26.78
N ARG A 27 3.27 -15.99 -27.72
CA ARG A 27 2.30 -16.48 -28.70
C ARG A 27 1.15 -17.26 -28.07
N ILE A 28 0.70 -16.84 -26.92
CA ILE A 28 -0.46 -17.41 -26.21
C ILE A 28 -1.72 -16.78 -26.81
N PRO A 29 -2.76 -17.55 -27.19
CA PRO A 29 -4.07 -16.99 -27.57
C PRO A 29 -4.67 -16.16 -26.44
N GLU A 30 -5.44 -15.16 -26.80
CA GLU A 30 -6.06 -14.27 -25.83
C GLU A 30 -7.12 -14.97 -24.98
N SER A 31 -7.84 -15.91 -25.56
CA SER A 31 -8.78 -16.78 -24.84
C SER A 31 -8.77 -18.21 -25.39
N TYR A 32 -9.01 -19.18 -24.51
CA TYR A 32 -9.24 -20.59 -24.83
C TYR A 32 -10.70 -20.97 -24.56
N SER A 33 -11.55 -20.04 -24.19
CA SER A 33 -12.90 -20.30 -23.73
C SER A 33 -13.81 -20.76 -24.87
N ASP A 34 -14.42 -21.95 -24.71
CA ASP A 34 -15.36 -22.50 -25.68
C ASP A 34 -16.69 -21.73 -25.67
N PRO A 35 -17.18 -21.22 -26.80
CA PRO A 35 -18.44 -20.46 -26.89
C PRO A 35 -19.63 -21.18 -26.24
N VAL A 36 -19.76 -22.48 -26.42
CA VAL A 36 -20.91 -23.24 -25.87
C VAL A 36 -20.79 -23.38 -24.36
N ALA A 37 -19.57 -23.57 -23.84
CA ALA A 37 -19.32 -23.57 -22.41
C ALA A 37 -19.60 -22.20 -21.78
N LEU A 38 -19.20 -21.11 -22.45
CA LEU A 38 -19.51 -19.73 -22.03
C LEU A 38 -21.02 -19.48 -22.01
N HIS A 39 -21.75 -19.88 -23.08
CA HIS A 39 -23.20 -19.73 -23.10
C HIS A 39 -23.84 -20.41 -21.88
N ARG A 40 -23.51 -21.71 -21.62
CA ARG A 40 -24.04 -22.46 -20.48
C ARG A 40 -23.73 -21.76 -19.15
N LEU A 41 -22.50 -21.22 -18.99
CA LEU A 41 -22.08 -20.54 -17.79
C LEU A 41 -22.85 -19.24 -17.59
N LEU A 42 -23.02 -18.43 -18.64
CA LEU A 42 -23.80 -17.18 -18.60
C LEU A 42 -25.27 -17.47 -18.22
N LYS A 43 -25.88 -18.49 -18.80
CA LYS A 43 -27.25 -18.92 -18.45
C LYS A 43 -27.35 -19.35 -16.99
N SER A 44 -26.39 -20.12 -16.50
CA SER A 44 -26.37 -20.55 -15.10
C SER A 44 -26.20 -19.38 -14.12
N ARG A 45 -25.65 -18.25 -14.59
CA ARG A 45 -25.48 -17.00 -13.84
C ARG A 45 -26.61 -16.00 -14.06
N GLY A 46 -27.69 -16.40 -14.73
CA GLY A 46 -28.92 -15.61 -14.87
C GLY A 46 -28.86 -14.56 -15.95
N MET A 47 -28.03 -14.73 -16.98
CA MET A 47 -28.10 -13.89 -18.18
C MET A 47 -29.26 -14.29 -19.05
N ASP A 48 -30.11 -13.32 -19.45
CA ASP A 48 -31.28 -13.55 -20.29
C ASP A 48 -30.91 -13.62 -21.76
N LEU A 49 -30.04 -12.70 -22.20
CA LEU A 49 -29.44 -12.68 -23.54
C LEU A 49 -27.95 -13.01 -23.44
N VAL A 50 -27.39 -13.58 -24.52
CA VAL A 50 -25.96 -13.92 -24.62
C VAL A 50 -25.36 -13.28 -25.87
N THR A 51 -24.19 -12.68 -25.70
CA THR A 51 -23.34 -12.25 -26.81
C THR A 51 -21.88 -12.51 -26.46
N LEU A 52 -21.05 -12.67 -27.48
CA LEU A 52 -19.61 -12.71 -27.39
C LEU A 52 -19.08 -11.50 -28.17
N THR A 53 -18.11 -10.81 -27.57
CA THR A 53 -17.51 -9.60 -28.14
C THR A 53 -16.05 -9.84 -28.49
N ASP A 54 -15.80 -10.92 -29.20
CA ASP A 54 -14.46 -11.30 -29.60
C ASP A 54 -13.75 -10.16 -30.36
N HIS A 55 -12.44 -9.98 -30.14
CA HIS A 55 -11.68 -8.94 -30.83
C HIS A 55 -11.70 -9.13 -32.34
N ASN A 56 -12.25 -8.14 -33.03
CA ASN A 56 -12.33 -8.08 -34.49
C ASN A 56 -12.88 -9.38 -35.12
N SER A 57 -13.81 -10.07 -34.44
CA SER A 57 -14.45 -11.32 -34.88
C SER A 57 -15.85 -11.45 -34.32
N ILE A 58 -16.71 -12.14 -35.08
CA ILE A 58 -18.04 -12.59 -34.64
C ILE A 58 -18.18 -14.12 -34.65
N ASP A 59 -17.09 -14.84 -34.90
CA ASP A 59 -17.13 -16.27 -35.13
C ASP A 59 -17.62 -17.06 -33.93
N GLY A 60 -17.31 -16.61 -32.69
CA GLY A 60 -17.82 -17.22 -31.48
C GLY A 60 -19.33 -17.14 -31.34
N GLY A 61 -19.88 -15.92 -31.57
CA GLY A 61 -21.34 -15.71 -31.59
C GLY A 61 -22.04 -16.43 -32.73
N LYS A 62 -21.45 -16.45 -33.94
CA LYS A 62 -21.96 -17.15 -35.11
C LYS A 62 -22.04 -18.68 -34.86
N LEU A 63 -21.00 -19.26 -34.23
CA LEU A 63 -21.03 -20.67 -33.86
C LEU A 63 -22.24 -21.02 -32.97
N LEU A 64 -22.62 -20.14 -32.06
CA LEU A 64 -23.77 -20.34 -31.18
C LEU A 64 -25.08 -20.26 -31.98
N LEU A 65 -25.23 -19.28 -32.88
CA LEU A 65 -26.41 -19.17 -33.77
C LEU A 65 -26.54 -20.36 -34.70
N ASP A 66 -25.44 -20.82 -35.30
CA ASP A 66 -25.42 -22.03 -36.18
C ASP A 66 -25.80 -23.30 -35.42
N ARG A 67 -25.60 -23.32 -34.09
CA ARG A 67 -26.05 -24.42 -33.22
C ARG A 67 -27.47 -24.25 -32.70
N GLY A 68 -28.20 -23.23 -33.13
CA GLY A 68 -29.61 -22.99 -32.83
C GLY A 68 -29.93 -22.38 -31.49
N PHE A 69 -28.99 -21.68 -30.88
CA PHE A 69 -29.25 -20.89 -29.65
C PHE A 69 -30.04 -19.62 -30.01
N GLU A 70 -31.32 -19.52 -29.57
CA GLU A 70 -32.24 -18.43 -29.92
C GLU A 70 -32.03 -17.13 -29.09
N ASP A 71 -31.33 -17.21 -27.96
CA ASP A 71 -31.07 -16.12 -27.05
C ASP A 71 -29.72 -15.41 -27.30
N VAL A 72 -29.12 -15.69 -28.47
CA VAL A 72 -27.81 -15.18 -28.87
C VAL A 72 -27.99 -14.08 -29.94
N PHE A 73 -27.13 -13.06 -29.89
CA PHE A 73 -26.99 -12.03 -30.92
C PHE A 73 -25.50 -11.73 -31.16
N LEU A 74 -25.18 -11.21 -32.35
CA LEU A 74 -23.82 -10.92 -32.76
C LEU A 74 -23.37 -9.57 -32.25
N SER A 75 -22.18 -9.53 -31.68
CA SER A 75 -21.46 -8.34 -31.30
C SER A 75 -19.96 -8.56 -31.49
N ALA A 76 -19.19 -7.49 -31.59
CA ALA A 76 -17.74 -7.58 -31.64
C ALA A 76 -17.10 -6.39 -30.94
N GLU A 77 -15.96 -6.60 -30.31
CA GLU A 77 -15.08 -5.53 -29.86
C GLU A 77 -14.07 -5.20 -30.94
N LEU A 78 -14.19 -4.01 -31.52
CA LEU A 78 -13.35 -3.55 -32.61
C LEU A 78 -12.16 -2.77 -32.06
N THR A 79 -10.95 -3.14 -32.46
CA THR A 79 -9.74 -2.34 -32.24
C THR A 79 -9.72 -1.21 -33.27
N CYS A 80 -10.13 -0.02 -32.86
CA CYS A 80 -10.21 1.16 -33.71
C CYS A 80 -8.96 2.02 -33.58
N ARG A 81 -8.62 2.78 -34.62
CA ARG A 81 -7.40 3.58 -34.68
C ARG A 81 -7.73 5.05 -34.89
N PHE A 82 -7.05 5.93 -34.13
CA PHE A 82 -6.96 7.36 -34.42
C PHE A 82 -5.87 7.67 -35.45
N PRO A 83 -5.91 8.84 -36.13
CA PRO A 83 -4.91 9.22 -37.13
C PRO A 83 -3.47 9.28 -36.61
N ASP A 84 -3.26 9.58 -35.32
CA ASP A 84 -1.95 9.59 -34.65
C ASP A 84 -1.47 8.19 -34.26
N GLY A 85 -2.25 7.15 -34.58
CA GLY A 85 -1.94 5.77 -34.28
C GLY A 85 -2.40 5.28 -32.92
N CYS A 86 -3.12 6.10 -32.13
CA CYS A 86 -3.73 5.64 -30.87
C CYS A 86 -4.81 4.60 -31.15
N HIS A 87 -4.80 3.51 -30.41
CA HIS A 87 -5.84 2.48 -30.47
C HIS A 87 -6.83 2.64 -29.32
N VAL A 88 -8.12 2.46 -29.64
CA VAL A 88 -9.23 2.41 -28.69
C VAL A 88 -10.14 1.25 -29.05
N HIS A 89 -10.89 0.75 -28.10
CA HIS A 89 -11.82 -0.33 -28.33
C HIS A 89 -13.26 0.20 -28.36
N VAL A 90 -13.98 -0.21 -29.41
CA VAL A 90 -15.40 0.11 -29.62
C VAL A 90 -16.17 -1.18 -29.80
N THR A 91 -17.09 -1.46 -28.89
CA THR A 91 -18.01 -2.58 -29.07
C THR A 91 -19.18 -2.13 -29.95
N VAL A 92 -19.42 -2.90 -31.02
CA VAL A 92 -20.64 -2.82 -31.83
C VAL A 92 -21.57 -3.96 -31.43
N ALA A 93 -22.79 -3.62 -31.01
CA ALA A 93 -23.75 -4.59 -30.47
C ALA A 93 -24.94 -4.82 -31.40
N ASN A 94 -25.35 -6.09 -31.54
CA ASN A 94 -26.47 -6.54 -32.35
C ASN A 94 -26.31 -6.23 -33.86
N VAL A 95 -25.18 -6.65 -34.42
CA VAL A 95 -24.85 -6.51 -35.84
C VAL A 95 -25.23 -7.76 -36.62
N THR A 96 -25.47 -7.61 -37.91
CA THR A 96 -25.53 -8.72 -38.90
C THR A 96 -24.10 -9.01 -39.40
N GLU A 97 -23.89 -10.18 -40.02
CA GLU A 97 -22.59 -10.54 -40.62
C GLU A 97 -22.12 -9.49 -41.66
N ALA A 98 -23.03 -8.95 -42.46
CA ALA A 98 -22.72 -7.93 -43.47
C ALA A 98 -22.33 -6.58 -42.83
N GLU A 99 -23.02 -6.17 -41.75
CA GLU A 99 -22.69 -4.96 -40.98
C GLU A 99 -21.35 -5.12 -40.28
N PHE A 100 -21.05 -6.29 -39.70
CA PHE A 100 -19.74 -6.56 -39.12
C PHE A 100 -18.62 -6.47 -40.15
N ALA A 101 -18.79 -7.06 -41.35
CA ALA A 101 -17.76 -7.02 -42.39
C ALA A 101 -17.41 -5.56 -42.77
N GLU A 102 -18.42 -4.66 -42.81
CA GLU A 102 -18.16 -3.25 -43.06
C GLU A 102 -17.51 -2.55 -41.87
N CYS A 103 -17.92 -2.85 -40.63
CA CYS A 103 -17.27 -2.34 -39.42
C CYS A 103 -15.78 -2.76 -39.35
N ASP A 104 -15.46 -4.02 -39.66
CA ASP A 104 -14.09 -4.53 -39.64
C ASP A 104 -13.23 -3.83 -40.70
N ARG A 105 -13.80 -3.55 -41.89
CA ARG A 105 -13.11 -2.78 -42.93
C ARG A 105 -12.78 -1.33 -42.49
N LEU A 106 -13.74 -0.68 -41.80
CA LEU A 106 -13.65 0.75 -41.44
C LEU A 106 -12.92 1.02 -40.12
N ARG A 107 -12.72 0.03 -39.27
CA ARG A 107 -12.12 0.22 -37.91
C ARG A 107 -10.71 0.82 -37.92
N HIS A 108 -10.02 0.81 -39.05
CA HIS A 108 -8.68 1.39 -39.18
C HIS A 108 -8.68 2.92 -39.13
N ASP A 109 -9.88 3.57 -39.24
CA ASP A 109 -10.11 4.96 -38.91
C ASP A 109 -11.41 5.08 -38.10
N VAL A 110 -11.30 5.48 -36.83
CA VAL A 110 -12.41 5.58 -35.90
C VAL A 110 -13.47 6.60 -36.39
N PHE A 111 -13.05 7.63 -37.12
CA PHE A 111 -13.97 8.64 -37.65
C PHE A 111 -14.80 8.13 -38.83
N GLU A 112 -14.21 7.35 -39.76
CA GLU A 112 -14.93 6.69 -40.87
C GLU A 112 -15.92 5.66 -40.33
N LEU A 113 -15.50 4.83 -39.36
CA LEU A 113 -16.37 3.86 -38.73
C LEU A 113 -17.61 4.53 -38.11
N VAL A 114 -17.38 5.57 -37.30
CA VAL A 114 -18.50 6.26 -36.63
C VAL A 114 -19.43 6.94 -37.64
N ALA A 115 -18.90 7.57 -38.67
CA ALA A 115 -19.73 8.19 -39.72
C ALA A 115 -20.65 7.15 -40.40
N TRP A 116 -20.13 5.95 -40.69
CA TRP A 116 -20.91 4.87 -41.25
C TRP A 116 -21.98 4.36 -40.26
N LEU A 117 -21.62 4.18 -38.96
CA LEU A 117 -22.57 3.77 -37.93
C LEU A 117 -23.71 4.76 -37.75
N GLU A 118 -23.41 6.06 -37.73
CA GLU A 118 -24.45 7.12 -37.70
C GLU A 118 -25.39 7.06 -38.91
N GLN A 119 -24.83 6.91 -40.11
CA GLN A 119 -25.61 6.77 -41.34
C GLN A 119 -26.50 5.52 -41.30
N ARG A 120 -25.94 4.39 -40.84
CA ARG A 120 -26.68 3.14 -40.72
C ARG A 120 -27.86 3.25 -39.77
N VAL A 121 -27.67 3.91 -38.62
CA VAL A 121 -28.75 4.16 -37.64
C VAL A 121 -29.80 5.15 -38.19
N ALA A 122 -29.36 6.17 -38.90
CA ALA A 122 -30.27 7.14 -39.49
C ALA A 122 -31.18 6.56 -40.61
N THR A 123 -30.74 5.48 -41.26
CA THR A 123 -31.45 4.79 -42.35
C THR A 123 -32.20 3.52 -41.89
N GLU A 124 -32.32 3.28 -40.60
CA GLU A 124 -33.03 2.12 -40.04
C GLU A 124 -34.52 2.12 -40.43
N ARG A 125 -34.98 0.92 -40.84
CA ARG A 125 -36.40 0.68 -41.21
C ARG A 125 -37.12 -0.08 -40.09
N PRO A 126 -38.42 0.11 -39.91
CA PRO A 126 -39.22 -0.70 -39.02
C PRO A 126 -39.05 -2.22 -39.31
N GLY A 127 -38.84 -3.01 -38.26
CA GLY A 127 -38.63 -4.47 -38.38
C GLY A 127 -37.18 -4.89 -38.72
N GLN A 128 -36.29 -3.95 -38.98
CA GLN A 128 -34.88 -4.21 -39.21
C GLN A 128 -34.16 -4.42 -37.89
N ASN A 129 -33.02 -5.14 -37.95
CA ASN A 129 -32.08 -5.28 -36.82
C ASN A 129 -31.59 -3.89 -36.41
N ARG A 130 -31.61 -3.61 -35.10
CA ARG A 130 -31.15 -2.35 -34.52
C ARG A 130 -29.78 -2.59 -33.92
N LEU A 131 -28.82 -1.73 -34.24
CA LEU A 131 -27.47 -1.79 -33.66
C LEU A 131 -27.15 -0.56 -32.83
N THR A 132 -26.17 -0.68 -31.96
CA THR A 132 -25.57 0.45 -31.25
C THR A 132 -24.10 0.16 -31.00
N TRP A 133 -23.35 1.18 -30.55
CA TRP A 133 -21.93 1.06 -30.24
C TRP A 133 -21.57 1.84 -28.98
N PHE A 134 -20.47 1.48 -28.35
CA PHE A 134 -19.99 2.15 -27.17
C PHE A 134 -18.50 1.89 -26.97
N MET A 135 -17.83 2.76 -26.22
CA MET A 135 -16.43 2.57 -25.87
C MET A 135 -16.30 1.61 -24.69
N THR A 136 -15.54 0.55 -24.86
CA THR A 136 -15.13 -0.36 -23.78
C THR A 136 -13.91 0.18 -23.05
N HIS A 137 -13.79 -0.11 -21.74
CA HIS A 137 -12.69 0.28 -20.81
C HIS A 137 -12.02 1.65 -21.16
N PRO A 138 -12.74 2.79 -21.07
CA PRO A 138 -12.35 4.09 -21.66
C PRO A 138 -11.01 4.67 -21.21
N LEU A 139 -10.52 4.29 -20.04
CA LEU A 139 -9.27 4.80 -19.46
C LEU A 139 -8.10 3.82 -19.61
N MET A 140 -8.25 2.76 -20.41
CA MET A 140 -7.22 1.76 -20.63
C MET A 140 -6.41 2.05 -21.89
N SER A 141 -5.07 2.04 -21.76
CA SER A 141 -4.19 1.98 -22.90
C SER A 141 -4.13 0.56 -23.48
N THR A 142 -4.53 0.38 -24.72
CA THR A 142 -4.56 -0.92 -25.41
C THR A 142 -3.20 -1.36 -25.94
N GLU A 143 -2.24 -0.46 -26.01
CA GLU A 143 -0.84 -0.74 -26.38
C GLU A 143 0.09 -0.31 -25.24
N ASN A 144 1.14 -1.10 -25.01
CA ASN A 144 2.20 -0.79 -24.02
C ASN A 144 3.09 0.38 -24.49
N ARG A 145 2.49 1.46 -24.98
CA ARG A 145 3.20 2.68 -25.31
C ARG A 145 3.28 3.57 -24.07
N PRO A 146 4.48 4.00 -23.67
CA PRO A 146 4.60 4.92 -22.54
C PRO A 146 3.75 6.18 -22.78
N TYR A 147 3.02 6.60 -21.74
CA TYR A 147 2.22 7.82 -21.79
C TYR A 147 3.02 9.03 -22.25
N GLY A 148 2.41 9.86 -23.13
CA GLY A 148 3.05 11.04 -23.71
C GLY A 148 3.90 10.77 -24.97
N ARG A 149 3.98 9.52 -25.46
CA ARG A 149 4.50 9.21 -26.80
C ARG A 149 3.37 9.25 -27.82
N GLU A 150 3.72 9.55 -29.06
CA GLU A 150 2.79 9.53 -30.20
C GLU A 150 2.04 8.20 -30.27
N GLY A 151 0.74 8.26 -30.43
CA GLY A 151 -0.16 7.10 -30.44
C GLY A 151 -0.46 6.47 -29.08
N SER A 152 -0.02 7.06 -27.94
CA SER A 152 -0.48 6.64 -26.61
C SER A 152 -1.85 7.24 -26.28
N LEU A 153 -2.67 6.50 -25.50
CA LEU A 153 -3.95 7.04 -25.04
C LEU A 153 -3.73 8.31 -24.21
N SER A 154 -4.48 9.35 -24.51
CA SER A 154 -4.45 10.64 -23.83
C SER A 154 -5.86 11.08 -23.45
N LEU A 155 -5.97 12.10 -22.59
CA LEU A 155 -7.26 12.70 -22.25
C LEU A 155 -7.99 13.23 -23.49
N ALA A 156 -7.25 13.77 -24.48
CA ALA A 156 -7.83 14.24 -25.73
C ALA A 156 -8.57 13.13 -26.51
N HIS A 157 -8.01 11.92 -26.54
CA HIS A 157 -8.67 10.76 -27.16
C HIS A 157 -9.96 10.37 -26.41
N VAL A 158 -9.93 10.37 -25.07
CA VAL A 158 -11.12 10.06 -24.24
C VAL A 158 -12.22 11.10 -24.47
N GLU A 159 -11.86 12.40 -24.55
CA GLU A 159 -12.80 13.48 -24.87
C GLU A 159 -13.32 13.40 -26.31
N ALA A 160 -12.46 13.08 -27.27
CA ALA A 160 -12.91 12.85 -28.66
C ALA A 160 -13.90 11.68 -28.73
N MET A 161 -13.64 10.60 -28.00
CA MET A 161 -14.58 9.47 -27.93
C MET A 161 -15.93 9.86 -27.31
N ALA A 162 -15.98 10.85 -26.40
CA ALA A 162 -17.25 11.38 -25.90
C ALA A 162 -18.13 12.01 -27.03
N LEU A 163 -17.52 12.47 -28.12
CA LEU A 163 -18.24 12.95 -29.30
C LEU A 163 -18.62 11.81 -30.25
N LEU A 164 -17.87 10.70 -30.24
CA LEU A 164 -17.96 9.66 -31.26
C LEU A 164 -18.87 8.47 -30.85
N VAL A 165 -19.13 8.27 -29.55
CA VAL A 165 -19.91 7.12 -29.09
C VAL A 165 -21.14 7.55 -28.29
N PRO A 166 -22.30 6.86 -28.47
CA PRO A 166 -23.48 7.13 -27.66
C PRO A 166 -23.48 6.55 -26.28
N GLY A 167 -22.46 5.72 -25.92
CA GLY A 167 -22.35 5.07 -24.61
C GLY A 167 -20.94 4.69 -24.22
N PHE A 168 -20.78 4.36 -22.94
CA PHE A 168 -19.51 3.96 -22.35
C PHE A 168 -19.69 2.77 -21.41
N GLU A 169 -18.70 1.89 -21.39
CA GLU A 169 -18.60 0.89 -20.35
C GLU A 169 -18.04 1.56 -19.08
N VAL A 170 -18.88 1.62 -18.05
CA VAL A 170 -18.52 2.23 -16.74
C VAL A 170 -18.32 1.20 -15.64
N ARG A 171 -18.60 -0.07 -15.92
CA ARG A 171 -18.31 -1.19 -15.02
C ARG A 171 -17.73 -2.34 -15.81
N ASN A 172 -16.42 -2.43 -15.77
CA ASN A 172 -15.67 -3.51 -16.40
C ASN A 172 -15.16 -4.48 -15.32
N GLY A 173 -15.41 -5.78 -15.51
CA GLY A 173 -15.08 -6.83 -14.55
C GLY A 173 -13.59 -7.18 -14.47
N SER A 174 -12.77 -6.65 -15.38
CA SER A 174 -11.30 -6.79 -15.37
C SER A 174 -10.60 -5.52 -14.87
N ARG A 175 -11.33 -4.41 -14.63
CA ARG A 175 -10.78 -3.13 -14.23
C ARG A 175 -11.10 -2.77 -12.79
N THR A 176 -10.20 -1.96 -12.18
CA THR A 176 -10.36 -1.56 -10.80
C THR A 176 -11.63 -0.74 -10.58
N ARG A 177 -12.18 -0.88 -9.38
CA ARG A 177 -13.33 -0.08 -8.96
C ARG A 177 -13.07 1.44 -9.13
N ALA A 178 -11.85 1.89 -8.80
CA ALA A 178 -11.47 3.30 -8.88
C ALA A 178 -11.53 3.86 -10.32
N LEU A 179 -11.13 3.07 -11.33
CA LEU A 179 -11.22 3.47 -12.74
C LEU A 179 -12.67 3.47 -13.23
N ASN A 180 -13.43 2.44 -12.87
CA ASN A 180 -14.84 2.33 -13.21
C ASN A 180 -15.67 3.50 -12.62
N GLU A 181 -15.46 3.80 -11.33
CA GLU A 181 -16.15 4.92 -10.68
C GLU A 181 -15.71 6.28 -11.22
N LEU A 182 -14.44 6.43 -11.63
CA LEU A 182 -13.96 7.65 -12.26
C LEU A 182 -14.61 7.89 -13.61
N THR A 183 -14.71 6.86 -14.46
CA THR A 183 -15.44 6.96 -15.74
C THR A 183 -16.88 7.37 -15.51
N ASN A 184 -17.55 6.75 -14.53
CA ASN A 184 -18.93 7.09 -14.19
C ASN A 184 -19.07 8.54 -13.71
N ALA A 185 -18.21 8.99 -12.79
CA ALA A 185 -18.20 10.35 -12.27
C ALA A 185 -17.88 11.39 -13.36
N TRP A 186 -17.00 11.05 -14.32
CA TRP A 186 -16.72 11.90 -15.45
C TRP A 186 -17.95 12.09 -16.32
N LEU A 187 -18.68 11.02 -16.63
CA LEU A 187 -19.93 11.10 -17.41
C LEU A 187 -21.05 11.90 -16.68
N ASP A 188 -21.03 11.91 -15.35
CA ASP A 188 -21.97 12.73 -14.54
C ASP A 188 -21.71 14.23 -14.68
N VAL A 189 -20.47 14.63 -14.92
CA VAL A 189 -20.10 16.04 -15.09
C VAL A 189 -20.06 16.50 -16.55
N LEU A 190 -20.23 15.58 -17.51
CA LEU A 190 -20.33 15.93 -18.94
C LEU A 190 -21.74 16.47 -19.29
N ASP A 191 -22.01 17.67 -18.81
CA ASP A 191 -23.20 18.43 -19.13
C ASP A 191 -23.17 19.01 -20.56
N GLU A 192 -24.28 19.58 -21.02
CA GLU A 192 -24.43 20.16 -22.38
C GLU A 192 -23.37 21.25 -22.66
N PRO A 193 -23.07 22.21 -21.74
CA PRO A 193 -22.01 23.19 -21.95
C PRO A 193 -20.63 22.59 -22.17
N ARG A 194 -20.27 21.57 -21.37
CA ARG A 194 -18.97 20.91 -21.51
C ARG A 194 -18.87 20.09 -22.79
N MET A 195 -19.93 19.40 -23.16
CA MET A 195 -20.00 18.69 -24.44
C MET A 195 -19.89 19.66 -25.64
N ALA A 196 -20.54 20.83 -25.57
CA ALA A 196 -20.38 21.86 -26.58
C ALA A 196 -18.97 22.42 -26.67
N ALA A 197 -18.30 22.64 -25.53
CA ALA A 197 -16.90 23.08 -25.49
C ALA A 197 -15.94 22.04 -26.08
N ILE A 198 -16.17 20.75 -25.80
CA ILE A 198 -15.40 19.65 -26.42
C ILE A 198 -15.65 19.64 -27.93
N ALA A 199 -16.92 19.75 -28.37
CA ALA A 199 -17.30 19.77 -29.77
C ALA A 199 -16.64 20.93 -30.55
N GLU A 200 -16.60 22.12 -29.95
CA GLU A 200 -15.92 23.29 -30.53
C GLU A 200 -14.41 23.02 -30.67
N ARG A 201 -13.75 22.51 -29.64
CA ARG A 201 -12.33 22.21 -29.67
C ARG A 201 -11.95 21.20 -30.74
N PHE A 202 -12.73 20.16 -30.94
CA PHE A 202 -12.47 19.12 -31.95
C PHE A 202 -13.11 19.41 -33.32
N GLY A 203 -13.88 20.49 -33.46
CA GLY A 203 -14.56 20.84 -34.70
C GLY A 203 -15.60 19.79 -35.14
N ARG A 204 -16.22 19.06 -34.23
CA ARG A 204 -17.12 17.95 -34.53
C ARG A 204 -18.29 17.90 -33.55
N SER A 205 -19.50 17.75 -34.10
CA SER A 205 -20.71 17.58 -33.29
C SER A 205 -20.75 16.22 -32.61
N PRO A 206 -21.30 16.12 -31.41
CA PRO A 206 -21.49 14.85 -30.73
C PRO A 206 -22.53 13.99 -31.43
N VAL A 207 -22.32 12.67 -31.43
CA VAL A 207 -23.30 11.68 -31.89
C VAL A 207 -24.58 11.77 -31.06
N GLY A 208 -25.73 11.67 -31.71
CA GLY A 208 -27.05 11.75 -31.09
C GLY A 208 -27.63 13.16 -31.03
N ARG A 209 -28.62 13.37 -30.17
CA ARG A 209 -29.34 14.66 -30.01
C ARG A 209 -29.02 15.29 -28.66
N ALA A 210 -28.89 16.60 -28.62
CA ALA A 210 -28.78 17.35 -27.39
C ALA A 210 -29.93 17.00 -26.41
N PRO A 211 -29.62 16.90 -25.11
CA PRO A 211 -28.38 17.20 -24.36
C PRO A 211 -27.26 16.13 -24.43
N TRP A 212 -27.27 15.25 -25.41
CA TRP A 212 -26.29 14.19 -25.68
C TRP A 212 -26.05 13.27 -24.50
N PRO A 213 -27.07 12.63 -23.90
CA PRO A 213 -26.89 11.70 -22.83
C PRO A 213 -26.07 10.48 -23.30
N ARG A 214 -25.25 9.93 -22.43
CA ARG A 214 -24.45 8.73 -22.70
C ARG A 214 -24.98 7.57 -21.88
N PHE A 215 -25.36 6.47 -22.54
CA PHE A 215 -25.75 5.26 -21.82
C PHE A 215 -24.53 4.60 -21.18
N ARG A 216 -24.77 3.81 -20.14
CA ARG A 216 -23.72 3.22 -19.30
C ARG A 216 -23.91 1.71 -19.26
N THR A 217 -22.86 0.98 -19.65
CA THR A 217 -22.87 -0.48 -19.69
C THR A 217 -21.93 -1.09 -18.63
N GLY A 218 -22.11 -2.38 -18.42
CA GLY A 218 -21.19 -3.25 -17.69
C GLY A 218 -20.98 -4.54 -18.44
N GLY A 219 -19.75 -5.06 -18.37
CA GLY A 219 -19.34 -6.34 -18.95
C GLY A 219 -18.16 -6.94 -18.17
N SER A 220 -17.99 -8.26 -18.27
CA SER A 220 -16.98 -8.99 -17.49
C SER A 220 -15.56 -8.79 -18.02
N ASP A 221 -15.40 -8.53 -19.31
CA ASP A 221 -14.11 -8.49 -20.01
C ASP A 221 -13.26 -9.74 -19.66
N ASP A 222 -13.94 -10.89 -19.66
CA ASP A 222 -13.33 -12.14 -19.27
C ASP A 222 -12.74 -12.87 -20.47
N HIS A 223 -11.47 -13.26 -20.35
CA HIS A 223 -10.71 -13.99 -21.36
C HIS A 223 -10.43 -15.44 -20.99
N ALA A 224 -10.71 -15.82 -19.75
CA ALA A 224 -10.28 -17.08 -19.16
C ALA A 224 -11.43 -18.03 -18.79
N GLY A 225 -12.69 -17.65 -19.00
CA GLY A 225 -13.84 -18.42 -18.58
C GLY A 225 -14.01 -18.51 -17.05
N ILE A 226 -13.41 -17.58 -16.28
CA ILE A 226 -13.50 -17.56 -14.82
C ILE A 226 -14.68 -16.69 -14.37
N ASN A 227 -14.83 -15.51 -14.95
CA ASN A 227 -15.74 -14.47 -14.51
C ASN A 227 -16.89 -14.08 -15.46
N PRO A 228 -17.25 -14.85 -16.54
CA PRO A 228 -18.36 -14.49 -17.41
C PRO A 228 -19.64 -14.25 -16.63
N GLY A 229 -20.36 -13.16 -16.91
CA GLY A 229 -21.62 -12.83 -16.25
C GLY A 229 -21.50 -12.40 -14.77
N ARG A 230 -20.31 -12.19 -14.23
CA ARG A 230 -20.13 -11.56 -12.90
C ARG A 230 -20.30 -10.03 -12.94
N THR A 231 -20.18 -9.45 -14.13
CA THR A 231 -20.49 -8.07 -14.43
C THR A 231 -21.45 -8.08 -15.63
N TRP A 232 -22.49 -7.27 -15.58
CA TRP A 232 -23.57 -7.29 -16.57
C TRP A 232 -24.21 -5.93 -16.76
N THR A 233 -25.01 -5.82 -17.81
CA THR A 233 -25.92 -4.71 -18.06
C THR A 233 -27.36 -5.16 -17.87
N GLU A 234 -28.14 -4.41 -17.06
CA GLU A 234 -29.57 -4.59 -16.87
C GLU A 234 -30.36 -3.67 -17.81
N PHE A 235 -31.43 -4.21 -18.41
CA PHE A 235 -32.30 -3.46 -19.32
C PHE A 235 -33.76 -3.80 -19.15
N PRO A 236 -34.70 -2.85 -19.31
CA PRO A 236 -36.14 -3.10 -19.25
C PRO A 236 -36.67 -3.67 -20.57
N TYR A 237 -37.61 -4.62 -20.49
CA TYR A 237 -38.35 -5.13 -21.63
C TYR A 237 -39.81 -5.38 -21.28
N ALA A 238 -40.67 -5.44 -22.32
CA ALA A 238 -42.13 -5.55 -22.17
C ALA A 238 -42.67 -6.94 -22.49
N GLY A 239 -42.04 -7.72 -23.37
CA GLY A 239 -42.49 -9.02 -23.83
C GLY A 239 -42.44 -10.15 -22.80
N SER A 240 -42.71 -11.40 -23.21
CA SER A 240 -42.55 -12.61 -22.42
C SER A 240 -41.08 -13.01 -22.27
N ARG A 241 -40.27 -12.73 -23.30
CA ARG A 241 -38.82 -12.90 -23.37
C ARG A 241 -38.17 -11.61 -23.90
N PRO A 242 -36.98 -11.26 -23.44
CA PRO A 242 -36.26 -10.12 -23.99
C PRO A 242 -35.72 -10.44 -25.39
N THR A 243 -35.64 -9.41 -26.22
CA THR A 243 -35.02 -9.46 -27.54
C THR A 243 -33.78 -8.57 -27.60
N PRO A 244 -32.84 -8.82 -28.54
CA PRO A 244 -31.69 -7.93 -28.74
C PRO A 244 -32.11 -6.49 -29.09
N ASN A 245 -33.23 -6.31 -29.81
CA ASN A 245 -33.74 -4.97 -30.09
C ASN A 245 -34.27 -4.27 -28.85
N ASP A 246 -34.89 -4.97 -27.88
CA ASP A 246 -35.26 -4.38 -26.57
C ASP A 246 -34.06 -3.80 -25.85
N LEU A 247 -32.94 -4.54 -25.87
CA LEU A 247 -31.65 -4.10 -25.26
C LEU A 247 -31.16 -2.83 -25.98
N VAL A 248 -31.05 -2.84 -27.31
CA VAL A 248 -30.55 -1.68 -28.06
C VAL A 248 -31.45 -0.45 -27.88
N ASP A 249 -32.76 -0.63 -27.85
CA ASP A 249 -33.71 0.46 -27.57
C ASP A 249 -33.55 1.01 -26.16
N ALA A 250 -33.31 0.15 -25.18
CA ALA A 250 -33.03 0.59 -23.81
C ALA A 250 -31.71 1.33 -23.71
N MET A 251 -30.66 0.87 -24.45
CA MET A 251 -29.35 1.55 -24.50
C MET A 251 -29.51 2.94 -25.13
N ARG A 252 -30.09 3.05 -26.32
CA ARG A 252 -30.30 4.33 -26.99
C ARG A 252 -31.17 5.30 -26.20
N ALA A 253 -32.07 4.78 -25.36
CA ALA A 253 -32.90 5.56 -24.46
C ALA A 253 -32.26 5.84 -23.09
N CYS A 254 -31.00 5.45 -22.89
CA CYS A 254 -30.27 5.57 -21.61
C CYS A 254 -31.00 4.93 -20.40
N ARG A 255 -31.72 3.83 -20.63
CA ARG A 255 -32.49 3.09 -19.62
C ARG A 255 -31.80 1.82 -19.14
N VAL A 256 -30.53 1.62 -19.49
CA VAL A 256 -29.72 0.51 -19.04
C VAL A 256 -28.95 0.86 -17.78
N ARG A 257 -28.63 -0.17 -16.97
CA ARG A 257 -27.87 -0.01 -15.72
C ARG A 257 -26.76 -1.06 -15.62
N PRO A 258 -25.51 -0.66 -15.34
CA PRO A 258 -24.44 -1.60 -15.09
C PRO A 258 -24.59 -2.26 -13.71
N GLY A 259 -24.42 -3.58 -13.64
CA GLY A 259 -24.51 -4.39 -12.43
C GLY A 259 -23.27 -5.26 -12.23
N GLY A 260 -23.18 -5.93 -11.07
CA GLY A 260 -22.14 -6.91 -10.79
C GLY A 260 -20.87 -6.39 -10.15
N ALA A 261 -19.81 -7.17 -10.25
CA ALA A 261 -18.54 -6.94 -9.58
C ALA A 261 -17.60 -6.03 -10.39
N HIS A 262 -16.67 -5.38 -9.71
CA HIS A 262 -15.48 -4.78 -10.32
C HIS A 262 -14.36 -5.82 -10.32
N GLY A 263 -13.41 -5.69 -11.24
CA GLY A 263 -12.20 -6.48 -11.26
C GLY A 263 -11.00 -5.77 -10.62
N GLY A 264 -9.83 -6.21 -11.04
CA GLY A 264 -8.57 -5.61 -10.62
C GLY A 264 -7.35 -6.46 -11.00
N PRO A 265 -6.14 -6.06 -10.59
CA PRO A 265 -4.93 -6.82 -10.87
C PRO A 265 -4.97 -8.27 -10.42
N VAL A 266 -5.65 -8.55 -9.30
CA VAL A 266 -5.82 -9.95 -8.81
C VAL A 266 -6.64 -10.77 -9.80
N THR A 267 -7.78 -10.24 -10.27
CA THR A 267 -8.63 -10.89 -11.28
C THR A 267 -7.86 -11.13 -12.58
N LEU A 268 -7.10 -10.15 -13.02
CA LEU A 268 -6.25 -10.26 -14.21
C LEU A 268 -5.15 -11.33 -14.03
N ALA A 269 -4.50 -11.38 -12.85
CA ALA A 269 -3.51 -12.41 -12.55
C ALA A 269 -4.10 -13.82 -12.61
N HIS A 270 -5.33 -14.00 -12.11
CA HIS A 270 -6.03 -15.27 -12.16
C HIS A 270 -6.38 -15.68 -13.61
N SER A 271 -6.80 -14.72 -14.42
CA SER A 271 -7.02 -14.96 -15.85
C SER A 271 -5.74 -15.38 -16.56
N LEU A 272 -4.61 -14.72 -16.29
CA LEU A 272 -3.29 -15.11 -16.84
C LEU A 272 -2.87 -16.50 -16.38
N LEU A 273 -3.06 -16.87 -15.12
CA LEU A 273 -2.76 -18.20 -14.61
C LEU A 273 -3.60 -19.27 -15.30
N LYS A 274 -4.88 -19.00 -15.55
CA LYS A 274 -5.77 -19.92 -16.28
C LYS A 274 -5.34 -20.08 -17.73
N LEU A 275 -4.99 -18.98 -18.41
CA LEU A 275 -4.50 -19.04 -19.80
C LEU A 275 -3.21 -19.87 -19.93
N VAL A 276 -2.26 -19.69 -18.98
CA VAL A 276 -1.03 -20.51 -18.93
C VAL A 276 -1.37 -21.98 -18.71
N TYR A 277 -2.32 -22.26 -17.84
CA TYR A 277 -2.76 -23.63 -17.56
C TYR A 277 -3.40 -24.31 -18.79
N GLU A 278 -4.31 -23.62 -19.49
CA GLU A 278 -4.97 -24.16 -20.70
C GLU A 278 -3.97 -24.34 -21.85
N GLY A 279 -3.05 -23.38 -22.02
CA GLY A 279 -1.97 -23.46 -22.99
C GLY A 279 -1.05 -24.66 -22.76
N ALA A 280 -0.70 -24.94 -21.50
CA ALA A 280 0.12 -26.10 -21.14
C ALA A 280 -0.58 -27.45 -21.30
N ARG A 281 -1.92 -27.50 -21.23
CA ARG A 281 -2.72 -28.70 -21.47
C ARG A 281 -2.86 -29.09 -22.96
N GLY A 282 -2.32 -28.24 -23.87
CA GLY A 282 -2.37 -28.53 -25.30
C GLY A 282 -3.80 -28.46 -25.90
N ARG A 283 -4.73 -27.75 -25.25
CA ARG A 283 -6.08 -27.49 -25.77
C ARG A 283 -6.11 -26.54 -26.96
N SER A 284 -4.94 -26.06 -27.39
CA SER A 284 -4.78 -25.29 -28.61
C SER A 284 -4.92 -26.21 -29.84
N ALA A 285 -5.71 -25.77 -30.82
CA ALA A 285 -5.83 -26.41 -32.14
C ALA A 285 -4.49 -26.46 -32.94
N ARG A 286 -3.42 -25.88 -32.39
CA ARG A 286 -2.05 -25.92 -32.94
C ARG A 286 -1.08 -26.24 -31.81
N PRO A 287 -0.67 -27.53 -31.64
CA PRO A 287 0.32 -27.92 -30.66
C PRO A 287 1.68 -27.33 -31.06
N ARG A 288 2.14 -26.35 -30.29
CA ARG A 288 3.53 -25.82 -30.33
C ARG A 288 4.24 -26.26 -29.07
N ALA A 289 5.55 -26.41 -29.14
CA ALA A 289 6.45 -26.93 -28.10
C ALA A 289 6.03 -26.44 -26.70
N GLY A 290 5.39 -27.37 -25.95
CA GLY A 290 4.71 -27.06 -24.71
C GLY A 290 5.68 -26.78 -23.59
N MET A 291 5.42 -25.77 -22.83
CA MET A 291 5.92 -25.63 -21.46
C MET A 291 5.25 -26.76 -20.65
N ALA A 292 5.93 -27.89 -20.48
CA ALA A 292 5.43 -28.98 -19.65
C ALA A 292 5.40 -28.52 -18.20
N LEU A 293 4.21 -28.28 -17.65
CA LEU A 293 4.07 -28.05 -16.21
C LEU A 293 4.54 -29.30 -15.46
N SER A 294 5.33 -29.12 -14.39
CA SER A 294 5.71 -30.23 -13.52
C SER A 294 4.48 -30.92 -12.93
N GLY A 295 4.54 -32.22 -12.71
CA GLY A 295 3.39 -33.01 -12.23
C GLY A 295 2.67 -32.38 -11.00
N PRO A 296 3.37 -31.89 -9.98
CA PRO A 296 2.75 -31.23 -8.82
C PRO A 296 2.06 -29.89 -9.13
N VAL A 297 2.67 -29.08 -9.98
CA VAL A 297 2.10 -27.78 -10.38
C VAL A 297 0.84 -28.00 -11.23
N ALA A 298 0.91 -28.93 -12.19
CA ALA A 298 -0.27 -29.31 -12.98
C ALA A 298 -1.41 -29.82 -12.08
N ALA A 299 -1.11 -30.64 -11.10
CA ALA A 299 -2.09 -31.20 -10.17
C ALA A 299 -2.74 -30.10 -9.26
N LEU A 300 -1.96 -29.14 -8.83
CA LEU A 300 -2.45 -27.99 -8.05
C LEU A 300 -3.41 -27.14 -8.89
N LEU A 301 -3.03 -26.82 -10.13
CA LEU A 301 -3.84 -26.03 -11.04
C LEU A 301 -5.11 -26.80 -11.48
N GLU A 302 -5.03 -28.11 -11.67
CA GLU A 302 -6.22 -28.96 -11.87
C GLU A 302 -7.18 -28.94 -10.67
N LEU A 303 -6.66 -28.94 -9.45
CA LEU A 303 -7.48 -28.83 -8.24
C LEU A 303 -8.25 -27.49 -8.17
N VAL A 304 -7.61 -26.42 -8.66
CA VAL A 304 -8.19 -25.08 -8.67
C VAL A 304 -9.22 -24.91 -9.78
N PHE A 305 -8.87 -25.34 -11.00
CA PHE A 305 -9.65 -25.05 -12.20
C PHE A 305 -10.65 -26.15 -12.61
N ASP A 306 -10.39 -27.42 -12.27
CA ASP A 306 -11.21 -28.58 -12.62
C ASP A 306 -11.67 -29.33 -11.35
N ALA A 307 -12.23 -28.63 -10.37
CA ALA A 307 -12.63 -29.19 -9.07
C ALA A 307 -13.61 -30.39 -9.19
N GLU A 308 -14.37 -30.49 -10.29
CA GLU A 308 -15.30 -31.59 -10.57
C GLU A 308 -14.60 -32.86 -11.07
N ALA A 309 -13.36 -32.78 -11.57
CA ALA A 309 -12.66 -33.92 -12.19
C ALA A 309 -11.99 -34.89 -11.20
N GLN A 310 -12.24 -34.77 -9.89
CA GLN A 310 -11.50 -35.47 -8.85
C GLN A 310 -12.11 -36.85 -8.52
N GLY A 311 -11.62 -37.89 -9.17
CA GLY A 311 -11.88 -39.27 -8.78
C GLY A 311 -11.05 -39.73 -7.56
N VAL A 312 -11.61 -40.72 -6.82
CA VAL A 312 -10.98 -41.34 -5.63
C VAL A 312 -9.52 -41.80 -5.84
N PRO A 313 -9.09 -42.31 -7.01
CA PRO A 313 -7.69 -42.73 -7.22
C PRO A 313 -6.65 -41.62 -7.12
N ARG A 314 -7.00 -40.37 -7.52
CA ARG A 314 -6.08 -39.22 -7.43
C ARG A 314 -5.83 -38.74 -5.99
N LYS A 315 -6.85 -38.80 -5.13
CA LYS A 315 -6.73 -38.46 -3.70
C LYS A 315 -5.72 -39.38 -2.99
N VAL A 316 -5.75 -40.65 -3.31
CA VAL A 316 -4.81 -41.66 -2.76
C VAL A 316 -3.39 -41.45 -3.28
N TRP A 317 -3.25 -41.10 -4.57
CA TRP A 317 -1.95 -40.82 -5.18
C TRP A 317 -1.28 -39.58 -4.56
N PHE A 318 -2.04 -38.50 -4.31
CA PHE A 318 -1.55 -37.34 -3.63
C PHE A 318 -1.11 -37.63 -2.21
N ALA A 319 -1.90 -38.35 -1.44
CA ALA A 319 -1.56 -38.76 -0.09
C ALA A 319 -0.28 -39.63 -0.04
N ALA A 320 -0.12 -40.57 -0.97
CA ALA A 320 1.07 -41.40 -1.06
C ALA A 320 2.34 -40.60 -1.41
N ARG A 321 2.24 -39.65 -2.35
CA ARG A 321 3.34 -38.76 -2.72
C ARG A 321 3.70 -37.78 -1.58
N ALA A 322 2.72 -37.24 -0.89
CA ALA A 322 2.93 -36.40 0.29
C ALA A 322 3.64 -37.14 1.43
N LEU A 323 3.32 -38.43 1.65
CA LEU A 323 4.02 -39.33 2.58
C LEU A 323 5.47 -39.59 2.14
N GLN A 324 5.69 -39.87 0.85
CA GLN A 324 7.01 -40.07 0.30
C GLN A 324 7.91 -38.82 0.45
N HIS A 325 7.35 -37.64 0.20
CA HIS A 325 8.04 -36.36 0.41
C HIS A 325 8.29 -36.02 1.91
N ARG A 326 7.37 -36.38 2.80
CA ARG A 326 7.60 -36.27 4.25
C ARG A 326 8.80 -37.09 4.70
N TRP A 327 9.02 -38.23 4.09
CA TRP A 327 10.16 -39.10 4.38
C TRP A 327 11.48 -38.55 3.81
N SER A 328 11.46 -37.97 2.62
CA SER A 328 12.63 -37.33 2.01
C SER A 328 13.01 -36.03 2.70
N ARG A 329 12.04 -35.28 3.31
CA ARG A 329 12.29 -34.08 4.13
C ARG A 329 13.24 -34.31 5.30
N ARG A 330 13.25 -35.52 5.89
CA ARG A 330 14.14 -35.89 7.00
C ARG A 330 15.59 -36.13 6.54
N ARG A 331 15.86 -36.21 5.24
CA ARG A 331 17.18 -36.54 4.66
C ARG A 331 17.77 -35.41 3.79
N GLY A 332 17.07 -34.35 3.52
CA GLY A 332 17.51 -33.29 2.62
C GLY A 332 18.20 -32.13 3.35
N GLY A 333 19.53 -32.05 3.18
CA GLY A 333 20.31 -30.91 3.59
C GLY A 333 20.10 -29.68 2.70
N LEU A 334 20.69 -28.59 3.12
CA LEU A 334 20.78 -27.26 2.50
C LEU A 334 21.06 -27.31 0.97
N GLY A 335 20.38 -26.44 0.20
CA GLY A 335 20.66 -26.24 -1.24
C GLY A 335 19.77 -27.01 -2.21
N LEU A 336 18.51 -27.29 -1.85
CA LEU A 336 17.56 -27.87 -2.82
C LEU A 336 17.21 -26.86 -3.91
N PRO A 337 17.17 -27.28 -5.21
CA PRO A 337 16.67 -26.44 -6.28
C PRO A 337 15.27 -25.94 -5.99
N PHE A 338 14.96 -24.70 -6.40
CA PHE A 338 13.65 -24.06 -6.19
C PHE A 338 12.47 -24.96 -6.56
N GLU A 339 12.56 -25.65 -7.70
CA GLU A 339 11.54 -26.60 -8.17
C GLU A 339 11.19 -27.64 -7.11
N ARG A 340 12.18 -28.21 -6.44
CA ARG A 340 11.96 -29.22 -5.39
C ARG A 340 11.36 -28.63 -4.10
N VAL A 341 11.72 -27.39 -3.77
CA VAL A 341 11.08 -26.68 -2.66
C VAL A 341 9.62 -26.43 -2.97
N LEU A 342 9.32 -25.90 -4.15
CA LEU A 342 7.97 -25.66 -4.62
C LEU A 342 7.13 -26.94 -4.63
N GLU A 343 7.65 -28.02 -5.23
CA GLU A 343 6.99 -29.33 -5.26
C GLU A 343 6.69 -29.86 -3.86
N SER A 344 7.66 -29.76 -2.94
CA SER A 344 7.51 -30.19 -1.54
C SER A 344 6.40 -29.42 -0.83
N GLU A 345 6.32 -28.09 -1.02
CA GLU A 345 5.28 -27.27 -0.39
C GLU A 345 3.90 -27.52 -1.01
N ILE A 346 3.81 -27.76 -2.32
CA ILE A 346 2.55 -28.14 -2.97
C ILE A 346 2.03 -29.47 -2.39
N TYR A 347 2.87 -30.50 -2.28
CA TYR A 347 2.45 -31.76 -1.71
C TYR A 347 2.07 -31.65 -0.24
N ALA A 348 2.80 -30.85 0.55
CA ALA A 348 2.47 -30.60 1.94
C ALA A 348 1.10 -29.90 2.07
N LEU A 349 0.84 -28.91 1.23
CA LEU A 349 -0.42 -28.16 1.20
C LEU A 349 -1.61 -29.06 0.83
N LEU A 350 -1.46 -29.88 -0.21
CA LEU A 350 -2.48 -30.82 -0.64
C LEU A 350 -2.77 -31.94 0.38
N ALA A 351 -1.84 -32.24 1.28
CA ALA A 351 -2.04 -33.21 2.37
C ALA A 351 -2.83 -32.65 3.55
N GLU A 352 -2.93 -31.33 3.71
CA GLU A 352 -3.62 -30.69 4.82
C GLU A 352 -5.14 -30.73 4.68
N THR A 353 -5.83 -31.26 5.68
CA THR A 353 -7.29 -31.42 5.67
C THR A 353 -7.98 -30.04 5.71
N ASP A 354 -7.57 -29.14 6.61
CA ASP A 354 -8.11 -27.78 6.72
C ASP A 354 -8.00 -26.99 5.41
N PHE A 355 -6.84 -27.07 4.74
CA PHE A 355 -6.66 -26.41 3.45
C PHE A 355 -7.64 -26.93 2.38
N ARG A 356 -7.78 -28.26 2.31
CA ARG A 356 -8.72 -28.87 1.35
C ARG A 356 -10.18 -28.54 1.66
N GLU A 357 -10.56 -28.47 2.94
CA GLU A 357 -11.90 -28.07 3.35
C GLU A 357 -12.19 -26.61 3.00
N ARG A 358 -11.22 -25.73 3.22
CA ARG A 358 -11.33 -24.31 2.81
C ARG A 358 -11.44 -24.16 1.29
N LEU A 359 -10.71 -24.96 0.53
CA LEU A 359 -10.74 -24.94 -0.94
C LEU A 359 -12.07 -25.49 -1.49
N ALA A 360 -12.66 -26.45 -0.79
CA ALA A 360 -13.91 -27.13 -1.20
C ALA A 360 -15.18 -26.38 -0.75
N ARG A 361 -15.08 -25.21 -0.14
CA ARG A 361 -16.25 -24.42 0.30
C ARG A 361 -17.14 -24.09 -0.91
N PRO A 362 -18.45 -24.41 -0.86
CA PRO A 362 -19.35 -24.19 -2.01
C PRO A 362 -19.50 -22.70 -2.38
N GLU A 363 -19.36 -21.82 -1.39
CA GLU A 363 -19.50 -20.37 -1.58
C GLU A 363 -18.25 -19.71 -2.20
N ALA A 364 -17.11 -20.41 -2.18
CA ALA A 364 -15.87 -19.86 -2.68
C ALA A 364 -15.86 -19.79 -4.21
N SER A 365 -15.69 -18.59 -4.74
CA SER A 365 -15.51 -18.40 -6.18
C SER A 365 -14.20 -19.03 -6.66
N VAL A 366 -14.05 -19.20 -7.98
CA VAL A 366 -12.79 -19.67 -8.57
C VAL A 366 -11.64 -18.70 -8.20
N ASP A 367 -11.90 -17.40 -8.24
CA ASP A 367 -10.94 -16.38 -7.83
C ASP A 367 -10.48 -16.54 -6.38
N ASP A 368 -11.40 -16.80 -5.44
CA ASP A 368 -11.05 -17.01 -4.03
C ASP A 368 -10.22 -18.26 -3.83
N ARG A 369 -10.51 -19.32 -4.60
CA ARG A 369 -9.74 -20.57 -4.58
C ARG A 369 -8.31 -20.36 -5.10
N ILE A 370 -8.17 -19.68 -6.24
CA ILE A 370 -6.87 -19.33 -6.80
C ILE A 370 -6.07 -18.50 -5.80
N PHE A 371 -6.69 -17.47 -5.25
CA PHE A 371 -6.05 -16.58 -4.29
C PHE A 371 -5.61 -17.32 -3.03
N LEU A 372 -6.46 -18.19 -2.49
CA LEU A 372 -6.12 -19.03 -1.33
C LEU A 372 -4.92 -19.93 -1.62
N VAL A 373 -4.91 -20.60 -2.77
CA VAL A 373 -3.82 -21.49 -3.16
C VAL A 373 -2.52 -20.72 -3.34
N MET A 374 -2.55 -19.68 -4.16
CA MET A 374 -1.35 -18.90 -4.49
C MET A 374 -0.80 -18.15 -3.29
N GLY A 375 -1.64 -17.49 -2.50
CA GLY A 375 -1.24 -16.79 -1.29
C GLY A 375 -0.61 -17.73 -0.27
N THR A 376 -1.26 -18.89 0.00
CA THR A 376 -0.71 -19.88 0.92
C THR A 376 0.61 -20.46 0.43
N LEU A 377 0.73 -20.75 -0.87
CA LEU A 377 1.94 -21.32 -1.45
C LEU A 377 3.11 -20.32 -1.39
N ILE A 378 2.88 -19.08 -1.79
CA ILE A 378 3.86 -17.99 -1.74
C ILE A 378 4.36 -17.82 -0.30
N ASN A 379 3.44 -17.74 0.66
CA ASN A 379 3.78 -17.55 2.07
C ASN A 379 4.60 -18.72 2.62
N ARG A 380 4.27 -19.98 2.28
CA ARG A 380 5.02 -21.15 2.73
C ARG A 380 6.41 -21.26 2.14
N VAL A 381 6.53 -21.04 0.83
CA VAL A 381 7.83 -21.01 0.17
C VAL A 381 8.71 -19.95 0.82
N PHE A 382 8.16 -18.76 1.06
CA PHE A 382 8.86 -17.67 1.74
C PHE A 382 9.29 -18.07 3.16
N ALA A 383 8.38 -18.56 3.99
CA ALA A 383 8.69 -18.98 5.36
C ALA A 383 9.80 -20.02 5.41
N ARG A 384 9.79 -20.98 4.48
CA ARG A 384 10.81 -22.03 4.41
C ARG A 384 12.20 -21.47 4.14
N TYR A 385 12.35 -20.51 3.24
CA TYR A 385 13.63 -19.86 2.99
C TYR A 385 14.11 -19.06 4.20
N VAL A 386 13.23 -18.33 4.88
CA VAL A 386 13.57 -17.62 6.12
C VAL A 386 14.00 -18.61 7.22
N ASP A 387 13.33 -19.74 7.35
CA ASP A 387 13.72 -20.77 8.33
C ASP A 387 15.07 -21.44 7.99
N ASN A 388 15.36 -21.62 6.70
CA ASN A 388 16.69 -22.09 6.27
C ASN A 388 17.79 -21.10 6.67
N LEU A 389 17.57 -19.78 6.48
CA LEU A 389 18.49 -18.74 6.95
C LEU A 389 18.72 -18.80 8.46
N ARG A 390 17.69 -19.10 9.27
CA ARG A 390 17.81 -19.28 10.74
C ARG A 390 18.69 -20.47 11.12
N GLY A 391 18.63 -21.55 10.35
CA GLY A 391 19.38 -22.79 10.61
C GLY A 391 20.88 -22.66 10.39
N GLN A 392 21.35 -21.62 9.71
CA GLN A 392 22.75 -21.40 9.36
C GLN A 392 23.50 -20.67 10.48
N ARG A 393 23.88 -21.38 11.56
CA ARG A 393 24.66 -20.82 12.68
C ARG A 393 26.12 -20.46 12.32
N SER A 394 26.64 -20.86 11.17
CA SER A 394 28.00 -20.60 10.70
C SER A 394 28.08 -20.52 9.17
N ALA A 395 27.13 -19.80 8.54
CA ALA A 395 27.15 -19.68 7.09
C ALA A 395 28.25 -18.72 6.65
N ASP A 396 29.05 -19.19 5.71
CA ASP A 396 29.90 -18.37 4.89
C ASP A 396 29.00 -17.29 4.19
N LEU A 397 29.49 -16.07 4.08
CA LEU A 397 28.80 -14.92 3.46
C LEU A 397 28.21 -15.26 2.09
N VAL A 398 28.88 -16.08 1.31
CA VAL A 398 28.47 -16.55 -0.02
C VAL A 398 27.22 -17.43 0.09
N GLY A 399 27.14 -18.29 1.11
CA GLY A 399 25.96 -19.11 1.39
C GLY A 399 24.74 -18.26 1.72
N VAL A 400 24.88 -17.26 2.57
CA VAL A 400 23.81 -16.31 2.93
C VAL A 400 23.34 -15.54 1.71
N ILE A 401 24.24 -15.03 0.88
CA ILE A 401 23.90 -14.31 -0.35
C ILE A 401 23.13 -15.23 -1.32
N LYS A 402 23.56 -16.46 -1.51
CA LYS A 402 22.84 -17.44 -2.36
C LYS A 402 21.42 -17.69 -1.88
N GLU A 403 21.21 -17.86 -0.57
CA GLU A 403 19.88 -18.08 0.00
C GLU A 403 18.98 -16.83 -0.14
N ILE A 404 19.53 -15.64 0.04
CA ILE A 404 18.81 -14.38 -0.18
C ILE A 404 18.40 -14.25 -1.66
N VAL A 405 19.32 -14.53 -2.60
CA VAL A 405 19.01 -14.51 -4.04
C VAL A 405 17.97 -15.56 -4.39
N ALA A 406 18.06 -16.77 -3.85
CA ALA A 406 17.08 -17.84 -4.05
C ALA A 406 15.70 -17.44 -3.49
N LEU A 407 15.66 -16.83 -2.30
CA LEU A 407 14.43 -16.30 -1.69
C LEU A 407 13.77 -15.26 -2.59
N LEU A 408 14.52 -14.24 -2.99
CA LEU A 408 14.01 -13.16 -3.84
C LEU A 408 13.55 -13.67 -5.20
N SER A 409 14.35 -14.53 -5.84
CA SER A 409 14.02 -15.11 -7.15
C SER A 409 12.79 -15.99 -7.09
N SER A 410 12.66 -16.81 -6.05
CA SER A 410 11.53 -17.70 -5.86
C SER A 410 10.23 -16.94 -5.59
N HIS A 411 10.34 -15.95 -4.71
CA HIS A 411 9.18 -15.09 -4.37
C HIS A 411 8.71 -14.29 -5.58
N LEU A 412 9.66 -13.73 -6.34
CA LEU A 412 9.39 -13.02 -7.58
C LEU A 412 8.72 -13.95 -8.61
N PHE A 413 9.24 -15.17 -8.81
CA PHE A 413 8.72 -16.11 -9.80
C PHE A 413 7.26 -16.52 -9.52
N VAL A 414 6.94 -16.89 -8.27
CA VAL A 414 5.57 -17.30 -7.91
C VAL A 414 4.61 -16.12 -7.89
N SER A 415 5.10 -14.91 -7.56
CA SER A 415 4.31 -13.67 -7.54
C SER A 415 4.22 -12.99 -8.90
N LEU A 416 4.98 -13.43 -9.90
CA LEU A 416 5.12 -12.76 -11.20
C LEU A 416 3.78 -12.46 -11.89
N PRO A 417 2.79 -13.37 -11.96
CA PRO A 417 1.50 -13.07 -12.57
C PRO A 417 0.79 -11.90 -11.89
N TYR A 418 0.87 -11.82 -10.56
CA TYR A 418 0.29 -10.72 -9.80
C TYR A 418 1.05 -9.42 -10.02
N LEU A 419 2.39 -9.44 -9.91
CA LEU A 419 3.22 -8.26 -10.14
C LEU A 419 3.04 -7.71 -11.55
N ALA A 420 3.02 -8.58 -12.56
CA ALA A 420 2.77 -8.20 -13.95
C ALA A 420 1.39 -7.57 -14.12
N SER A 421 0.37 -8.11 -13.49
CA SER A 421 -1.00 -7.57 -13.55
C SER A 421 -1.13 -6.22 -12.86
N PHE A 422 -0.47 -6.03 -11.71
CA PHE A 422 -0.41 -4.72 -11.05
C PHE A 422 0.32 -3.69 -11.91
N LEU A 423 1.46 -4.05 -12.51
CA LEU A 423 2.21 -3.16 -13.41
C LEU A 423 1.42 -2.83 -14.68
N ALA A 424 0.73 -3.80 -15.28
CA ALA A 424 -0.07 -3.57 -16.48
C ALA A 424 -1.20 -2.57 -16.25
N GLN A 425 -1.89 -2.65 -15.11
CA GLN A 425 -2.95 -1.69 -14.75
C GLN A 425 -2.42 -0.34 -14.26
N SER A 426 -1.14 -0.23 -13.96
CA SER A 426 -0.53 1.03 -13.51
C SER A 426 -0.36 2.04 -14.65
N SER A 427 -0.28 1.59 -15.92
CA SER A 427 -0.16 2.48 -17.09
C SER A 427 -1.39 3.39 -17.27
N ASP A 428 -2.55 2.96 -16.80
CA ASP A 428 -3.82 3.66 -16.93
C ASP A 428 -3.96 4.85 -15.96
N ALA A 429 -3.13 4.92 -14.94
CA ALA A 429 -3.25 5.91 -13.87
C ALA A 429 -3.01 7.35 -14.34
N ARG A 430 -2.20 7.58 -15.38
CA ARG A 430 -1.88 8.93 -15.86
C ARG A 430 -3.06 9.59 -16.56
N VAL A 431 -3.73 8.88 -17.46
CA VAL A 431 -4.96 9.39 -18.11
C VAL A 431 -6.03 9.65 -17.07
N ALA A 432 -6.17 8.75 -16.09
CA ALA A 432 -7.08 8.93 -14.97
C ALA A 432 -6.74 10.17 -14.11
N HIS A 433 -5.46 10.44 -13.90
CA HIS A 433 -4.99 11.63 -13.18
C HIS A 433 -5.36 12.92 -13.94
N ASP A 434 -5.06 12.97 -15.24
CA ASP A 434 -5.37 14.13 -16.08
C ASP A 434 -6.89 14.39 -16.15
N LEU A 435 -7.68 13.32 -16.26
CA LEU A 435 -9.15 13.40 -16.22
C LEU A 435 -9.64 14.01 -14.90
N ARG A 436 -9.15 13.52 -13.76
CA ARG A 436 -9.51 14.10 -12.44
C ARG A 436 -9.17 15.58 -12.36
N ARG A 437 -7.98 15.94 -12.79
CA ARG A 437 -7.47 17.31 -12.74
C ARG A 437 -8.28 18.24 -13.64
N GLN A 438 -8.55 17.84 -14.88
CA GLN A 438 -9.27 18.64 -15.88
C GLN A 438 -10.73 18.91 -15.47
N TYR A 439 -11.38 17.90 -14.91
CA TYR A 439 -12.81 17.95 -14.57
C TYR A 439 -13.10 18.22 -13.10
N GLY A 440 -12.09 18.47 -12.28
CA GLY A 440 -12.26 18.72 -10.85
C GLY A 440 -12.82 17.54 -10.06
N LEU A 441 -12.59 16.32 -10.54
CA LEU A 441 -13.08 15.08 -9.91
C LEU A 441 -12.16 14.67 -8.76
N HIS A 442 -12.32 15.35 -7.63
CA HIS A 442 -11.52 15.05 -6.44
C HIS A 442 -11.98 13.73 -5.81
N GLN A 443 -11.06 12.82 -5.68
CA GLN A 443 -11.27 11.64 -4.84
C GLN A 443 -11.07 12.06 -3.39
N ALA A 444 -11.99 11.70 -2.50
CA ALA A 444 -11.79 11.89 -1.06
C ALA A 444 -10.48 11.22 -0.63
N GLN A 445 -9.67 11.95 0.14
CA GLN A 445 -8.40 11.43 0.58
C GLN A 445 -8.63 10.28 1.58
N LYS A 446 -8.09 9.12 1.28
CA LYS A 446 -8.11 7.94 2.12
C LYS A 446 -6.69 7.50 2.41
N LEU A 447 -6.29 7.62 3.66
CA LEU A 447 -4.91 7.43 4.10
C LEU A 447 -4.70 6.02 4.65
N VAL A 448 -3.60 5.40 4.31
CA VAL A 448 -3.09 4.22 5.02
C VAL A 448 -1.74 4.54 5.64
N LEU A 449 -1.57 4.22 6.93
CA LEU A 449 -0.29 4.29 7.63
C LEU A 449 0.22 2.88 7.89
N VAL A 450 1.38 2.56 7.34
CA VAL A 450 2.02 1.24 7.46
C VAL A 450 3.17 1.32 8.46
N THR A 451 3.21 0.39 9.41
CA THR A 451 4.22 0.38 10.48
C THR A 451 4.62 -1.01 10.93
N ASP A 452 5.88 -1.17 11.32
CA ASP A 452 6.42 -2.37 11.95
C ASP A 452 6.18 -2.42 13.48
N THR A 453 5.86 -1.27 14.09
CA THR A 453 6.01 -1.06 15.54
C THR A 453 4.75 -0.45 16.21
N TYR A 454 3.56 -0.97 15.95
CA TYR A 454 2.34 -0.42 16.57
C TYR A 454 2.19 -0.80 18.05
N PHE A 455 2.59 -2.01 18.42
CA PHE A 455 2.43 -2.58 19.78
C PHE A 455 3.68 -2.51 20.65
N ASP A 456 4.77 -1.99 20.13
CA ASP A 456 6.01 -1.87 20.87
C ASP A 456 5.95 -0.76 21.92
N VAL A 457 6.73 -0.92 22.97
CA VAL A 457 6.87 0.11 24.01
C VAL A 457 7.98 1.09 23.59
N ASN A 458 7.66 1.97 22.65
CA ASN A 458 8.59 2.99 22.17
C ASN A 458 7.89 4.28 21.74
N GLY A 459 8.66 5.34 21.50
CA GLY A 459 8.13 6.65 21.12
C GLY A 459 7.44 6.68 19.75
N VAL A 460 7.83 5.80 18.83
CA VAL A 460 7.23 5.70 17.49
C VAL A 460 5.82 5.12 17.60
N ALA A 461 5.67 3.99 18.28
CA ALA A 461 4.37 3.36 18.51
C ALA A 461 3.40 4.33 19.24
N ALA A 462 3.88 5.01 20.27
CA ALA A 462 3.09 6.03 20.98
C ALA A 462 2.65 7.17 20.05
N THR A 463 3.50 7.60 19.12
CA THR A 463 3.17 8.63 18.14
C THR A 463 2.11 8.15 17.15
N ILE A 464 2.22 6.93 16.63
CA ILE A 464 1.26 6.35 15.68
C ILE A 464 -0.11 6.17 16.36
N GLN A 465 -0.15 5.67 17.58
CA GLN A 465 -1.40 5.54 18.36
C GLN A 465 -2.06 6.91 18.59
N ARG A 466 -1.27 7.96 18.86
CA ARG A 466 -1.78 9.34 18.96
C ARG A 466 -2.32 9.84 17.62
N MET A 467 -1.61 9.57 16.50
CA MET A 467 -2.09 9.91 15.16
C MET A 467 -3.44 9.26 14.86
N LEU A 468 -3.60 7.98 15.22
CA LEU A 468 -4.85 7.27 15.02
C LEU A 468 -6.00 7.89 15.82
N ARG A 469 -5.80 8.20 17.11
CA ARG A 469 -6.79 8.90 17.95
C ARG A 469 -7.15 10.27 17.37
N GLU A 470 -6.15 11.02 16.95
CA GLU A 470 -6.34 12.36 16.38
C GLU A 470 -7.05 12.33 15.03
N SER A 471 -6.79 11.31 14.19
CA SER A 471 -7.52 11.14 12.93
C SER A 471 -9.01 10.91 13.15
N VAL A 472 -9.38 10.12 14.17
CA VAL A 472 -10.77 9.91 14.55
C VAL A 472 -11.41 11.21 15.04
N ARG A 473 -10.72 11.95 15.92
CA ARG A 473 -11.19 13.26 16.42
C ARG A 473 -11.49 14.26 15.31
N ARG A 474 -10.68 14.24 14.24
CA ARG A 474 -10.80 15.17 13.10
C ARG A 474 -11.67 14.65 11.96
N GLY A 475 -12.15 13.42 12.01
CA GLY A 475 -12.87 12.81 10.91
C GLY A 475 -12.00 12.51 9.68
N VAL A 476 -10.68 12.38 9.86
CA VAL A 476 -9.76 11.98 8.79
C VAL A 476 -9.88 10.49 8.54
N ASP A 477 -10.01 10.09 7.27
CA ASP A 477 -10.07 8.67 6.89
C ASP A 477 -8.66 8.07 6.86
N LEU A 478 -8.19 7.67 8.03
CA LEU A 478 -6.90 7.01 8.25
C LEU A 478 -7.11 5.59 8.74
N THR A 479 -6.44 4.64 8.10
CA THR A 479 -6.29 3.27 8.59
C THR A 479 -4.82 2.97 8.87
N VAL A 480 -4.52 2.45 10.05
CA VAL A 480 -3.19 1.94 10.39
C VAL A 480 -3.10 0.46 10.02
N VAL A 481 -2.03 0.07 9.35
CA VAL A 481 -1.74 -1.33 8.97
C VAL A 481 -0.46 -1.77 9.67
N THR A 482 -0.52 -2.90 10.34
CA THR A 482 0.63 -3.53 10.99
C THR A 482 0.56 -5.06 10.88
N CYS A 483 1.67 -5.72 11.17
CA CYS A 483 1.81 -7.17 11.14
C CYS A 483 2.15 -7.69 12.54
N ILE A 484 1.55 -8.81 12.94
CA ILE A 484 1.73 -9.43 14.26
C ILE A 484 1.83 -10.95 14.13
N ASP A 485 2.38 -11.60 15.13
CA ASP A 485 2.24 -13.06 15.25
C ASP A 485 0.77 -13.44 15.52
N ALA A 486 0.27 -14.44 14.81
CA ALA A 486 -1.11 -14.90 14.99
C ALA A 486 -1.44 -15.30 16.44
N ALA A 487 -0.43 -15.84 17.15
CA ALA A 487 -0.55 -16.21 18.57
C ALA A 487 -0.79 -15.00 19.50
N ASP A 488 -0.30 -13.82 19.13
CA ASP A 488 -0.43 -12.61 19.95
C ASP A 488 -1.75 -11.85 19.68
N ARG A 489 -2.48 -12.20 18.61
CA ARG A 489 -3.72 -11.51 18.19
C ARG A 489 -4.74 -11.40 19.32
N ALA A 490 -5.01 -12.49 20.03
CA ALA A 490 -5.99 -12.51 21.11
C ALA A 490 -5.58 -11.58 22.27
N ARG A 491 -4.28 -11.54 22.58
CA ARG A 491 -3.71 -10.65 23.59
C ARG A 491 -3.93 -9.18 23.24
N TRP A 492 -3.65 -8.78 22.01
CA TRP A 492 -3.81 -7.39 21.58
C TRP A 492 -5.27 -6.97 21.47
N LEU A 493 -6.17 -7.89 21.06
CA LEU A 493 -7.60 -7.63 21.01
C LEU A 493 -8.28 -7.66 22.40
N ALA A 494 -7.56 -8.03 23.46
CA ALA A 494 -8.04 -7.90 24.83
C ALA A 494 -8.15 -6.43 25.27
N ASP A 495 -7.32 -5.54 24.71
CA ASP A 495 -7.43 -4.09 24.93
C ASP A 495 -8.67 -3.51 24.22
N PRO A 496 -9.59 -2.85 24.97
CA PRO A 496 -10.85 -2.35 24.42
C PRO A 496 -10.65 -1.31 23.30
N GLU A 497 -9.64 -0.45 23.40
CA GLU A 497 -9.38 0.58 22.38
C GLU A 497 -8.86 -0.05 21.08
N THR A 498 -7.93 -0.97 21.16
CA THR A 498 -7.40 -1.74 20.03
C THR A 498 -8.52 -2.50 19.32
N ARG A 499 -9.36 -3.19 20.08
CA ARG A 499 -10.52 -3.93 19.54
C ARG A 499 -11.46 -3.00 18.78
N ARG A 500 -11.83 -1.87 19.37
CA ARG A 500 -12.69 -0.86 18.73
C ARG A 500 -12.09 -0.39 17.40
N PHE A 501 -10.81 -0.04 17.34
CA PHE A 501 -10.17 0.42 16.11
C PHE A 501 -10.14 -0.67 15.02
N VAL A 502 -10.00 -1.94 15.43
CA VAL A 502 -10.08 -3.07 14.47
C VAL A 502 -11.51 -3.25 13.95
N GLU A 503 -12.52 -3.20 14.80
CA GLU A 503 -13.94 -3.32 14.43
C GLU A 503 -14.40 -2.15 13.54
N GLU A 504 -13.93 -0.94 13.80
CA GLU A 504 -14.20 0.26 13.00
C GLU A 504 -13.38 0.31 11.67
N GLY A 505 -12.50 -0.68 11.41
CA GLY A 505 -11.63 -0.70 10.23
C GLY A 505 -10.52 0.35 10.24
N ARG A 506 -10.25 0.97 11.39
CA ARG A 506 -9.19 1.97 11.57
C ARG A 506 -7.82 1.36 11.86
N LEU A 507 -7.79 0.12 12.33
CA LEU A 507 -6.57 -0.66 12.55
C LEU A 507 -6.71 -2.02 11.87
N ARG A 508 -5.83 -2.32 10.93
CA ARG A 508 -5.77 -3.60 10.24
C ARG A 508 -4.56 -4.40 10.70
N LEU A 509 -4.82 -5.58 11.26
CA LEU A 509 -3.79 -6.51 11.72
C LEU A 509 -3.64 -7.63 10.68
N PHE A 510 -2.43 -7.81 10.15
CA PHE A 510 -2.07 -8.98 9.34
C PHE A 510 -1.32 -9.99 10.19
N ASP A 511 -1.60 -11.26 9.99
CA ASP A 511 -0.83 -12.33 10.60
C ASP A 511 0.49 -12.50 9.83
N ALA A 512 1.60 -12.53 10.54
CA ALA A 512 2.91 -12.68 9.94
C ALA A 512 3.05 -14.06 9.28
N VAL A 513 3.62 -14.08 8.09
CA VAL A 513 4.04 -15.33 7.42
C VAL A 513 5.07 -16.06 8.25
N THR A 514 6.00 -15.30 8.80
CA THR A 514 7.02 -15.74 9.77
C THR A 514 7.56 -14.52 10.52
N SER A 515 8.23 -14.73 11.66
CA SER A 515 8.81 -13.66 12.46
C SER A 515 10.21 -14.03 12.91
N LEU A 516 11.11 -13.05 12.93
CA LEU A 516 12.48 -13.19 13.44
C LEU A 516 12.62 -12.42 14.75
N ALA A 517 13.11 -13.08 15.81
CA ALA A 517 13.56 -12.39 17.01
C ALA A 517 14.96 -11.81 16.75
N PHE A 518 15.21 -10.61 17.22
CA PHE A 518 16.53 -9.99 17.15
C PHE A 518 17.26 -10.23 18.48
N PRO A 519 18.32 -11.07 18.51
CA PRO A 519 18.94 -11.49 19.77
C PRO A 519 19.56 -10.34 20.57
N GLU A 520 20.09 -9.33 19.86
CA GLU A 520 20.78 -8.18 20.46
C GLU A 520 19.79 -7.11 20.98
N TYR A 521 18.51 -7.23 20.65
CA TYR A 521 17.49 -6.28 21.05
C TYR A 521 16.28 -7.01 21.63
N ASP A 522 16.30 -7.26 22.93
CA ASP A 522 15.27 -8.01 23.63
C ASP A 522 13.86 -7.42 23.40
N GLY A 523 12.93 -8.27 22.98
CA GLY A 523 11.55 -7.88 22.65
C GLY A 523 11.31 -7.35 21.23
N LEU A 524 12.34 -7.13 20.40
CA LEU A 524 12.15 -6.76 19.00
C LEU A 524 11.93 -8.01 18.15
N ARG A 525 10.78 -8.05 17.49
CA ARG A 525 10.46 -9.07 16.47
C ARG A 525 10.27 -8.43 15.13
N ILE A 526 10.92 -8.97 14.12
CA ILE A 526 10.74 -8.59 12.72
C ILE A 526 9.66 -9.48 12.12
N HIS A 527 8.53 -8.90 11.73
CA HIS A 527 7.42 -9.61 11.15
C HIS A 527 7.46 -9.51 9.62
N PHE A 528 7.23 -10.62 8.94
CA PHE A 528 7.12 -10.67 7.48
C PHE A 528 5.65 -10.71 7.08
N PRO A 529 5.09 -9.64 6.49
CA PRO A 529 3.69 -9.58 6.14
C PRO A 529 3.36 -10.42 4.90
N PRO A 530 2.11 -10.93 4.77
CA PRO A 530 1.65 -11.63 3.59
C PRO A 530 1.42 -10.64 2.44
N LEU A 531 2.35 -10.61 1.47
CA LEU A 531 2.39 -9.61 0.39
C LEU A 531 1.08 -9.56 -0.43
N LEU A 532 0.55 -10.71 -0.85
CA LEU A 532 -0.64 -10.72 -1.72
C LEU A 532 -1.90 -10.27 -0.98
N GLU A 533 -2.06 -10.68 0.27
CA GLU A 533 -3.18 -10.26 1.12
C GLU A 533 -3.10 -8.75 1.41
N LEU A 534 -1.91 -8.23 1.64
CA LEU A 534 -1.68 -6.79 1.81
C LEU A 534 -2.03 -6.02 0.53
N LEU A 535 -1.53 -6.45 -0.63
CA LEU A 535 -1.82 -5.83 -1.92
C LEU A 535 -3.33 -5.83 -2.23
N ARG A 536 -3.99 -6.98 -2.05
CA ARG A 536 -5.43 -7.12 -2.24
C ARG A 536 -6.20 -6.17 -1.33
N TYR A 537 -5.87 -6.13 -0.04
CA TYR A 537 -6.51 -5.25 0.93
C TYR A 537 -6.36 -3.77 0.56
N LEU A 538 -5.14 -3.35 0.22
CA LEU A 538 -4.87 -1.96 -0.15
C LEU A 538 -5.65 -1.55 -1.40
N GLN A 539 -5.72 -2.42 -2.39
CA GLN A 539 -6.45 -2.18 -3.64
C GLN A 539 -7.96 -2.13 -3.42
N GLU A 540 -8.54 -3.14 -2.75
CA GLU A 540 -9.99 -3.23 -2.51
C GLU A 540 -10.51 -2.08 -1.65
N THR A 541 -9.68 -1.61 -0.71
CA THR A 541 -10.03 -0.47 0.17
C THR A 541 -9.95 0.86 -0.56
N GLY A 542 -9.14 0.98 -1.62
CA GLY A 542 -9.05 2.17 -2.46
C GLY A 542 -8.36 3.35 -1.78
N PHE A 543 -7.25 3.11 -1.09
CA PHE A 543 -6.41 4.16 -0.51
C PHE A 543 -5.83 5.05 -1.60
N THR A 544 -5.65 6.33 -1.28
CA THR A 544 -5.10 7.35 -2.18
C THR A 544 -3.67 7.74 -1.84
N LYS A 545 -3.29 7.64 -0.56
CA LYS A 545 -1.96 7.96 -0.06
C LYS A 545 -1.53 6.97 1.00
N MET A 546 -0.26 6.60 0.97
CA MET A 546 0.36 5.74 1.97
C MET A 546 1.43 6.50 2.75
N HIS A 547 1.30 6.47 4.07
CA HIS A 547 2.33 6.92 4.99
C HIS A 547 3.08 5.73 5.58
N ILE A 548 4.39 5.65 5.35
CA ILE A 548 5.23 4.56 5.86
C ILE A 548 5.98 5.08 7.08
N SER A 549 5.59 4.60 8.25
CA SER A 549 6.15 5.13 9.50
C SER A 549 7.55 4.60 9.82
N THR A 550 7.84 3.36 9.43
CA THR A 550 9.12 2.70 9.74
C THR A 550 9.70 2.03 8.50
N PRO A 551 11.01 2.11 8.27
CA PRO A 551 11.70 1.46 7.14
C PRO A 551 12.04 -0.02 7.44
N GLY A 552 11.22 -0.72 8.23
CA GLY A 552 11.37 -2.14 8.49
C GLY A 552 10.77 -3.00 7.37
N ILE A 553 10.57 -4.28 7.63
CA ILE A 553 10.07 -5.23 6.61
C ILE A 553 8.63 -4.95 6.23
N VAL A 554 7.77 -4.60 7.20
CA VAL A 554 6.37 -4.21 6.92
C VAL A 554 6.35 -2.91 6.12
N GLY A 555 7.19 -1.94 6.49
CA GLY A 555 7.33 -0.68 5.75
C GLY A 555 7.87 -0.86 4.33
N LEU A 556 8.87 -1.72 4.13
CA LEU A 556 9.43 -2.03 2.80
C LEU A 556 8.39 -2.75 1.92
N THR A 557 7.64 -3.70 2.49
CA THR A 557 6.55 -4.38 1.78
C THR A 557 5.44 -3.38 1.42
N GLY A 558 5.12 -2.45 2.33
CA GLY A 558 4.20 -1.34 2.06
C GLY A 558 4.69 -0.44 0.93
N LEU A 559 5.97 -0.08 0.90
CA LEU A 559 6.56 0.71 -0.18
C LEU A 559 6.45 0.00 -1.54
N LEU A 560 6.77 -1.28 -1.59
CA LEU A 560 6.59 -2.09 -2.80
C LEU A 560 5.12 -2.09 -3.24
N ALA A 561 4.21 -2.33 -2.32
CA ALA A 561 2.77 -2.31 -2.61
C ALA A 561 2.30 -0.93 -3.09
N ALA A 562 2.76 0.16 -2.47
CA ALA A 562 2.42 1.51 -2.88
C ALA A 562 2.91 1.82 -4.32
N LYS A 563 4.13 1.39 -4.67
CA LYS A 563 4.66 1.57 -6.04
C LYS A 563 3.87 0.77 -7.08
N LEU A 564 3.47 -0.47 -6.74
CA LEU A 564 2.63 -1.29 -7.61
C LEU A 564 1.22 -0.71 -7.79
N LEU A 565 0.67 -0.10 -6.74
CA LEU A 565 -0.66 0.54 -6.75
C LEU A 565 -0.62 2.02 -7.15
N GLN A 566 0.56 2.58 -7.42
CA GLN A 566 0.80 4.00 -7.72
C GLN A 566 0.21 4.96 -6.68
N LEU A 567 0.27 4.59 -5.41
CA LEU A 567 -0.14 5.46 -4.32
C LEU A 567 0.90 6.55 -4.10
N GLU A 568 0.45 7.76 -3.79
CA GLU A 568 1.33 8.80 -3.26
C GLU A 568 1.94 8.32 -1.95
N THR A 569 3.26 8.45 -1.80
CA THR A 569 3.99 7.92 -0.65
C THR A 569 4.62 9.01 0.19
N ALA A 570 4.43 8.92 1.50
CA ALA A 570 5.18 9.70 2.46
C ALA A 570 5.83 8.78 3.50
N SER A 571 6.94 9.18 4.09
CA SER A 571 7.54 8.45 5.19
C SER A 571 8.11 9.39 6.24
N THR A 572 8.12 8.95 7.49
CA THR A 572 8.73 9.73 8.58
C THR A 572 10.03 9.09 9.06
N TYR A 573 11.07 9.90 9.19
CA TYR A 573 12.32 9.49 9.82
C TYR A 573 12.18 9.54 11.35
N HIS A 574 11.77 8.44 11.94
CA HIS A 574 11.56 8.37 13.39
C HIS A 574 12.81 7.95 14.16
N THR A 575 13.60 7.04 13.60
CA THR A 575 14.70 6.36 14.31
C THR A 575 15.97 6.38 13.47
N SER A 576 17.09 6.72 14.09
CA SER A 576 18.40 6.68 13.46
C SER A 576 18.94 5.24 13.48
N VAL A 577 18.39 4.39 12.61
CA VAL A 577 18.73 2.96 12.50
C VAL A 577 20.23 2.72 12.35
N PRO A 578 20.99 3.47 11.50
CA PRO A 578 22.42 3.25 11.35
C PRO A 578 23.22 3.45 12.64
N GLU A 579 22.88 4.49 13.42
CA GLU A 579 23.52 4.74 14.73
C GLU A 579 23.20 3.64 15.76
N TYR A 580 22.00 3.06 15.69
CA TYR A 580 21.67 1.89 16.50
C TYR A 580 22.50 0.68 16.08
N VAL A 581 22.66 0.42 14.77
CA VAL A 581 23.50 -0.66 14.26
C VAL A 581 24.94 -0.50 14.77
N GLU A 582 25.52 0.71 14.68
CA GLU A 582 26.86 1.00 15.19
C GLU A 582 26.97 0.72 16.71
N ASN A 583 26.02 1.24 17.49
CA ASN A 583 26.04 1.09 18.97
C ASN A 583 25.92 -0.36 19.43
N TYR A 584 25.18 -1.20 18.73
CA TYR A 584 24.98 -2.60 19.10
C TYR A 584 26.02 -3.56 18.51
N THR A 585 26.47 -3.32 17.26
CA THR A 585 27.41 -4.22 16.58
C THR A 585 28.87 -3.77 16.66
N ARG A 586 29.09 -2.45 16.85
CA ARG A 586 30.41 -1.79 16.75
C ARG A 586 31.10 -2.04 15.40
N ASP A 587 30.32 -2.27 14.35
CA ASP A 587 30.77 -2.55 13.00
C ASP A 587 30.45 -1.38 12.07
N VAL A 588 31.48 -0.66 11.64
CA VAL A 588 31.37 0.51 10.75
C VAL A 588 30.86 0.13 9.35
N ALA A 589 31.18 -1.08 8.88
CA ALA A 589 30.70 -1.53 7.56
C ALA A 589 29.18 -1.80 7.59
N LEU A 590 28.68 -2.36 8.68
CA LEU A 590 27.23 -2.54 8.87
C LEU A 590 26.52 -1.20 9.06
N GLU A 591 27.13 -0.22 9.73
CA GLU A 591 26.59 1.14 9.81
C GLU A 591 26.48 1.77 8.42
N ASP A 592 27.54 1.69 7.59
CA ASP A 592 27.52 2.24 6.23
C ASP A 592 26.47 1.55 5.34
N LEU A 593 26.32 0.24 5.45
CA LEU A 593 25.27 -0.49 4.77
C LEU A 593 23.88 -0.04 5.23
N ALA A 594 23.67 0.16 6.51
CA ALA A 594 22.42 0.68 7.06
C ALA A 594 22.12 2.10 6.53
N TRP A 595 23.13 2.98 6.44
CA TRP A 595 22.97 4.31 5.82
C TRP A 595 22.57 4.20 4.33
N LYS A 596 23.21 3.33 3.55
CA LYS A 596 22.86 3.10 2.15
C LYS A 596 21.42 2.64 2.00
N TYR A 597 21.00 1.69 2.85
CA TYR A 597 19.60 1.22 2.88
C TYR A 597 18.63 2.35 3.21
N MET A 598 18.89 3.13 4.26
CA MET A 598 18.01 4.24 4.66
C MET A 598 17.88 5.30 3.56
N ILE A 599 19.00 5.68 2.94
CA ILE A 599 18.99 6.64 1.84
C ILE A 599 18.24 6.09 0.63
N PHE A 600 18.46 4.82 0.25
CA PHE A 600 17.69 4.15 -0.80
C PHE A 600 16.19 4.17 -0.50
N PHE A 601 15.78 3.79 0.72
CA PHE A 601 14.38 3.76 1.13
C PHE A 601 13.73 5.15 1.03
N TYR A 602 14.38 6.19 1.60
CA TYR A 602 13.83 7.55 1.58
C TYR A 602 13.89 8.23 0.21
N HIS A 603 14.76 7.78 -0.70
CA HIS A 603 14.71 8.21 -2.09
C HIS A 603 13.50 7.63 -2.84
N ALA A 604 13.06 6.45 -2.47
CA ALA A 604 11.95 5.77 -3.13
C ALA A 604 10.56 6.33 -2.75
N VAL A 605 10.44 7.14 -1.68
CA VAL A 605 9.17 7.80 -1.31
C VAL A 605 9.07 9.21 -1.91
N ASP A 606 7.85 9.72 -2.08
CA ASP A 606 7.60 11.02 -2.69
C ASP A 606 7.83 12.17 -1.71
N GLU A 607 7.56 11.94 -0.40
CA GLU A 607 7.73 12.92 0.68
C GLU A 607 8.43 12.29 1.88
N VAL A 608 9.37 13.02 2.49
CA VAL A 608 10.04 12.61 3.72
C VAL A 608 9.76 13.61 4.83
N LEU A 609 9.14 13.16 5.91
CA LEU A 609 8.90 13.93 7.11
C LEU A 609 10.03 13.69 8.10
N VAL A 610 10.59 14.75 8.63
CA VAL A 610 11.68 14.68 9.60
C VAL A 610 11.30 15.39 10.90
N PRO A 611 11.77 14.89 12.04
CA PRO A 611 11.41 15.46 13.34
C PRO A 611 12.13 16.78 13.64
N SER A 612 13.26 17.05 13.00
CA SER A 612 14.10 18.20 13.33
C SER A 612 14.92 18.68 12.13
N ARG A 613 15.38 19.93 12.18
CA ARG A 613 16.34 20.48 11.21
C ARG A 613 17.69 19.76 11.26
N TYR A 614 18.07 19.32 12.45
CA TYR A 614 19.29 18.52 12.61
C TYR A 614 19.23 17.26 11.74
N ILE A 615 18.14 16.51 11.84
CA ILE A 615 17.94 15.30 11.02
C ILE A 615 17.85 15.65 9.52
N ALA A 616 17.17 16.73 9.15
CA ALA A 616 17.13 17.18 7.75
C ALA A 616 18.53 17.41 7.18
N LYS A 617 19.39 18.13 7.92
CA LYS A 617 20.79 18.38 7.54
C LYS A 617 21.61 17.09 7.49
N LEU A 618 21.40 16.18 8.45
CA LEU A 618 22.09 14.89 8.51
C LEU A 618 21.76 14.04 7.26
N LEU A 619 20.47 13.89 6.93
CA LEU A 619 20.04 13.13 5.77
C LEU A 619 20.57 13.73 4.46
N HIS A 620 20.56 15.07 4.34
CA HIS A 620 21.16 15.75 3.21
C HIS A 620 22.65 15.48 3.09
N LYS A 621 23.40 15.56 4.21
CA LYS A 621 24.85 15.26 4.26
C LYS A 621 25.13 13.81 3.85
N ARG A 622 24.24 12.87 4.21
CA ARG A 622 24.34 11.44 3.85
C ARG A 622 23.86 11.14 2.43
N GLY A 623 23.44 12.15 1.67
CA GLY A 623 23.14 12.02 0.23
C GLY A 623 21.67 12.01 -0.14
N LEU A 624 20.73 12.20 0.80
CA LEU A 624 19.31 12.31 0.45
C LEU A 624 19.07 13.57 -0.41
N ARG A 625 18.51 13.38 -1.61
CA ARG A 625 18.21 14.43 -2.61
C ARG A 625 16.71 14.55 -2.88
N ASN A 626 15.87 14.11 -1.96
CA ASN A 626 14.42 14.21 -2.10
C ASN A 626 13.97 15.68 -2.05
N ARG A 627 13.12 16.09 -2.99
CA ARG A 627 12.65 17.48 -3.14
C ARG A 627 11.62 17.88 -2.09
N LYS A 628 10.90 16.92 -1.51
CA LYS A 628 9.79 17.16 -0.59
C LYS A 628 10.17 16.72 0.83
N LEU A 629 11.06 17.48 1.47
CA LEU A 629 11.46 17.25 2.84
C LEU A 629 10.66 18.19 3.75
N LEU A 630 9.82 17.65 4.63
CA LEU A 630 8.94 18.37 5.53
C LEU A 630 9.37 18.14 6.98
N ILE A 631 9.34 19.20 7.80
CA ILE A 631 9.57 19.07 9.24
C ILE A 631 8.24 18.81 9.92
N LEU A 632 8.16 17.75 10.73
CA LEU A 632 6.97 17.44 11.53
C LEU A 632 6.71 18.53 12.58
N ASP A 633 5.44 18.86 12.77
CA ASP A 633 5.02 19.74 13.86
C ASP A 633 5.39 19.15 15.21
N ARG A 634 5.90 20.00 16.09
CA ARG A 634 6.17 19.65 17.48
C ARG A 634 4.87 19.68 18.26
N TRP A 635 4.59 18.61 18.94
CA TRP A 635 3.34 18.51 19.70
C TRP A 635 3.58 17.81 21.05
N VAL A 636 3.04 18.43 22.09
CA VAL A 636 2.91 17.86 23.41
C VAL A 636 1.53 18.20 23.97
N ASP A 637 0.89 17.25 24.60
CA ASP A 637 -0.39 17.48 25.27
C ASP A 637 -0.16 18.24 26.57
N CYS A 638 -0.27 19.57 26.49
CA CYS A 638 -0.07 20.47 27.61
C CYS A 638 -1.17 20.39 28.70
N ASP A 639 -2.31 19.79 28.40
CA ASP A 639 -3.39 19.60 29.36
C ASP A 639 -3.14 18.32 30.19
N ARG A 640 -2.66 17.28 29.55
CA ARG A 640 -2.21 16.06 30.19
C ARG A 640 -0.94 16.24 31.00
N PHE A 641 0.07 16.89 30.41
CA PHE A 641 1.34 17.21 31.04
C PHE A 641 1.32 18.67 31.53
N SER A 642 1.02 18.84 32.82
CA SER A 642 0.87 20.14 33.46
C SER A 642 1.51 20.16 34.84
N PRO A 643 2.03 21.30 35.28
CA PRO A 643 2.46 21.47 36.67
C PRO A 643 1.36 21.15 37.68
N ASP A 644 0.08 21.31 37.33
CA ASP A 644 -1.09 21.01 38.16
C ASP A 644 -1.23 19.51 38.50
N LYS A 645 -0.54 18.64 37.79
CA LYS A 645 -0.46 17.19 38.08
C LYS A 645 0.46 16.87 39.27
N ARG A 646 1.14 17.90 39.83
CA ARG A 646 1.99 17.70 41.01
C ARG A 646 1.18 17.16 42.17
N THR A 647 1.57 15.97 42.66
CA THR A 647 0.82 15.22 43.67
C THR A 647 1.69 15.03 44.91
N PRO A 648 1.38 15.72 46.03
CA PRO A 648 2.10 15.51 47.29
C PRO A 648 2.07 14.04 47.72
N GLY A 649 3.19 13.53 48.17
CA GLY A 649 3.28 12.12 48.61
C GLY A 649 3.35 11.10 47.46
N PHE A 650 3.42 11.51 46.20
CA PHE A 650 3.46 10.61 45.05
C PHE A 650 4.58 9.57 45.15
N TRP A 651 5.77 9.98 45.63
CA TRP A 651 6.96 9.13 45.70
C TRP A 651 7.00 8.23 46.93
N ARG A 652 6.08 8.36 47.91
CA ARG A 652 6.05 7.53 49.12
C ARG A 652 5.90 6.04 48.81
N ARG A 653 5.19 5.69 47.74
CA ARG A 653 5.02 4.29 47.32
C ARG A 653 6.31 3.61 46.87
N TRP A 654 7.37 4.39 46.63
CA TRP A 654 8.74 3.90 46.37
C TRP A 654 9.71 4.25 47.47
N GLY A 655 9.25 4.59 48.66
CA GLY A 655 10.06 4.81 49.85
C GLY A 655 10.74 6.19 49.90
N LEU A 656 10.42 7.12 48.98
CA LEU A 656 11.00 8.45 48.98
C LEU A 656 10.09 9.42 49.77
N ALA A 657 10.63 10.06 50.79
CA ALA A 657 9.92 11.06 51.59
C ALA A 657 9.77 12.37 50.79
N ASP A 658 8.67 13.13 51.11
CA ASP A 658 8.44 14.46 50.57
C ASP A 658 9.24 15.52 51.28
N GLU A 659 10.55 15.52 51.11
CA GLU A 659 11.40 16.57 51.68
C GLU A 659 11.46 17.75 50.71
N ALA A 660 11.00 18.93 51.15
CA ALA A 660 10.96 20.15 50.34
C ALA A 660 12.36 20.66 49.96
N SER A 661 13.38 20.25 50.69
CA SER A 661 14.80 20.58 50.43
C SER A 661 15.43 19.69 49.35
N LEU A 662 14.84 18.55 49.05
CA LEU A 662 15.45 17.55 48.16
C LEU A 662 15.19 17.90 46.67
N VAL A 663 16.25 18.00 45.92
CA VAL A 663 16.18 18.25 44.44
C VAL A 663 16.07 16.91 43.72
N LYS A 664 14.93 16.65 43.09
CA LYS A 664 14.63 15.41 42.37
C LYS A 664 14.94 15.56 40.88
N PHE A 665 16.06 14.94 40.46
CA PHE A 665 16.38 14.75 39.04
C PHE A 665 15.60 13.56 38.51
N VAL A 666 15.04 13.62 37.30
CA VAL A 666 14.31 12.52 36.68
C VAL A 666 14.86 12.16 35.31
N TYR A 667 15.07 10.86 35.11
CA TYR A 667 15.22 10.26 33.79
C TYR A 667 13.94 9.50 33.44
N VAL A 668 13.43 9.68 32.22
CA VAL A 668 12.28 8.90 31.69
C VAL A 668 12.67 8.38 30.31
N GLY A 669 12.61 7.08 30.13
CA GLY A 669 12.87 6.44 28.86
C GLY A 669 13.32 5.00 29.00
N ARG A 670 13.52 4.32 27.87
CA ARG A 670 14.11 2.98 27.83
C ARG A 670 15.52 3.01 28.38
N LEU A 671 15.89 1.98 29.15
CA LEU A 671 17.25 1.81 29.69
C LEU A 671 18.09 1.04 28.67
N GLY A 672 18.66 1.75 27.70
CA GLY A 672 19.52 1.23 26.64
C GLY A 672 20.89 1.89 26.63
N VAL A 673 21.86 1.23 26.02
CA VAL A 673 23.24 1.75 25.88
C VAL A 673 23.24 3.06 25.09
N GLU A 674 22.39 3.16 24.08
CA GLU A 674 22.22 4.30 23.19
C GLU A 674 21.71 5.57 23.89
N LYS A 675 21.21 5.44 25.14
CA LYS A 675 20.70 6.58 25.94
C LYS A 675 21.77 7.25 26.78
N ASN A 676 23.03 6.82 26.65
CA ASN A 676 24.17 7.42 27.31
C ASN A 676 24.04 7.46 28.87
N LEU A 677 23.45 6.40 29.42
CA LEU A 677 23.15 6.31 30.87
C LEU A 677 24.41 6.10 31.73
N ALA A 678 25.50 5.66 31.12
CA ALA A 678 26.80 5.56 31.83
C ALA A 678 27.27 6.96 32.25
N LEU A 679 27.23 7.92 31.33
CA LEU A 679 27.56 9.33 31.61
C LEU A 679 26.65 9.90 32.70
N LEU A 680 25.37 9.62 32.68
CA LEU A 680 24.42 10.06 33.70
C LEU A 680 24.81 9.49 35.09
N ALA A 681 25.12 8.19 35.14
CA ALA A 681 25.51 7.55 36.40
C ALA A 681 26.80 8.14 36.99
N ASP A 682 27.82 8.37 36.17
CA ASP A 682 29.11 8.92 36.59
C ASP A 682 28.95 10.39 37.04
N ALA A 683 28.13 11.18 36.34
CA ALA A 683 27.82 12.54 36.73
C ALA A 683 26.99 12.64 38.02
N PHE A 684 25.98 11.76 38.19
CA PHE A 684 25.19 11.75 39.41
C PHE A 684 26.01 11.31 40.61
N ARG A 685 26.93 10.37 40.47
CA ARG A 685 27.92 9.97 41.50
C ARG A 685 28.80 11.17 41.89
N ALA A 686 29.34 11.90 40.93
CA ALA A 686 30.16 13.07 41.18
C ALA A 686 29.35 14.19 41.86
N LEU A 687 28.10 14.39 41.50
CA LEU A 687 27.21 15.34 42.16
C LEU A 687 26.94 14.95 43.63
N CYS A 688 26.63 13.67 43.91
CA CYS A 688 26.43 13.18 45.28
C CYS A 688 27.65 13.33 46.17
N ALA A 689 28.86 13.30 45.61
CA ALA A 689 30.07 13.56 46.37
C ALA A 689 30.19 15.04 46.83
N ARG A 690 29.51 15.95 46.18
CA ARG A 690 29.50 17.40 46.48
C ARG A 690 28.26 17.85 47.25
N ARG A 691 27.14 17.10 47.14
CA ARG A 691 25.84 17.49 47.70
C ARG A 691 25.07 16.31 48.28
N GLY A 692 24.45 16.52 49.45
CA GLY A 692 23.59 15.54 50.11
C GLY A 692 22.08 15.74 49.89
N ASP A 693 21.70 16.85 49.22
CA ASP A 693 20.30 17.25 49.01
C ASP A 693 19.75 16.93 47.60
N VAL A 694 20.27 15.90 46.95
CA VAL A 694 19.91 15.48 45.59
C VAL A 694 19.38 14.04 45.55
N HIS A 695 18.46 13.76 44.67
CA HIS A 695 17.90 12.42 44.44
C HIS A 695 17.67 12.18 42.96
N LEU A 696 17.94 10.97 42.49
CA LEU A 696 17.70 10.57 41.10
C LEU A 696 16.47 9.63 41.02
N VAL A 697 15.55 9.93 40.16
CA VAL A 697 14.39 9.08 39.85
C VAL A 697 14.56 8.50 38.45
N ILE A 698 14.54 7.19 38.31
CA ILE A 698 14.65 6.46 37.06
C ILE A 698 13.27 5.87 36.72
N VAL A 699 12.65 6.37 35.68
CA VAL A 699 11.36 5.90 35.15
C VAL A 699 11.59 5.18 33.82
N GLY A 700 11.36 3.88 33.80
CA GLY A 700 11.55 3.03 32.63
C GLY A 700 12.23 1.73 32.97
N ASP A 701 12.39 0.90 31.94
CA ASP A 701 13.06 -0.40 32.01
C ASP A 701 13.84 -0.68 30.72
N GLY A 702 14.71 -1.67 30.72
CA GLY A 702 15.45 -2.07 29.53
C GLY A 702 16.73 -2.86 29.84
N PRO A 703 17.43 -3.33 28.79
CA PRO A 703 18.56 -4.25 28.94
C PRO A 703 19.75 -3.67 29.72
N TYR A 704 19.88 -2.36 29.81
CA TYR A 704 20.97 -1.70 30.52
C TYR A 704 20.67 -1.52 32.03
N ARG A 705 19.50 -1.94 32.51
CA ARG A 705 19.05 -1.74 33.91
C ARG A 705 20.04 -2.31 34.93
N ALA A 706 20.41 -3.57 34.83
CA ALA A 706 21.32 -4.21 35.79
C ALA A 706 22.67 -3.49 35.86
N THR A 707 23.22 -3.09 34.73
CA THR A 707 24.47 -2.32 34.65
C THR A 707 24.31 -0.95 35.30
N LEU A 708 23.20 -0.28 35.08
CA LEU A 708 22.95 1.05 35.66
C LEU A 708 22.73 0.97 37.18
N GLU A 709 22.00 -0.06 37.66
CA GLU A 709 21.85 -0.32 39.11
C GLU A 709 23.19 -0.56 39.81
N ALA A 710 24.07 -1.36 39.20
CA ALA A 710 25.43 -1.57 39.73
C ALA A 710 26.23 -0.25 39.77
N LYS A 711 26.15 0.57 38.72
CA LYS A 711 26.82 1.88 38.68
C LYS A 711 26.29 2.87 39.72
N LEU A 712 25.04 2.82 40.04
CA LEU A 712 24.37 3.72 40.98
C LEU A 712 24.21 3.16 42.39
N ALA A 713 24.79 1.99 42.66
CA ALA A 713 24.70 1.35 43.96
C ALA A 713 25.18 2.24 45.10
N GLY A 714 24.42 2.32 46.18
CA GLY A 714 24.72 3.15 47.35
C GLY A 714 24.40 4.65 47.22
N LEU A 715 23.88 5.07 46.05
CA LEU A 715 23.45 6.46 45.82
C LEU A 715 21.93 6.62 46.04
N PRO A 716 21.42 7.85 46.29
CA PRO A 716 20.02 8.14 46.52
C PRO A 716 19.26 8.04 45.19
N VAL A 717 18.77 6.85 44.82
CA VAL A 717 18.10 6.55 43.56
C VAL A 717 16.80 5.81 43.80
N THR A 718 15.73 6.25 43.13
CA THR A 718 14.44 5.56 43.11
C THR A 718 14.21 4.93 41.73
N TRP A 719 13.87 3.64 41.71
CA TRP A 719 13.56 2.86 40.50
C TRP A 719 12.06 2.57 40.45
N THR A 720 11.38 3.07 39.42
CA THR A 720 9.94 2.86 39.32
C THR A 720 9.54 1.74 38.37
N GLY A 721 10.43 1.34 37.48
CA GLY A 721 10.05 0.59 36.29
C GLY A 721 9.23 1.46 35.31
N PHE A 722 8.49 0.82 34.43
CA PHE A 722 7.63 1.52 33.48
C PHE A 722 6.45 2.22 34.18
N LEU A 723 6.24 3.50 33.87
CA LEU A 723 5.06 4.27 34.28
C LEU A 723 4.26 4.68 33.04
N GLY A 724 2.98 4.37 33.03
CA GLY A 724 2.04 4.74 31.98
C GLY A 724 0.85 5.55 32.50
N GLY A 725 -0.14 5.77 31.64
CA GLY A 725 -1.37 6.45 32.00
C GLY A 725 -1.17 7.82 32.65
N ASP A 726 -1.88 8.07 33.75
CA ASP A 726 -1.79 9.33 34.52
C ASP A 726 -0.60 9.37 35.49
N ASP A 727 0.08 8.25 35.72
CA ASP A 727 1.22 8.22 36.64
C ASP A 727 2.46 8.91 36.06
N LEU A 728 2.68 8.85 34.74
CA LEU A 728 3.80 9.54 34.11
C LEU A 728 3.73 11.06 34.21
N PRO A 729 2.62 11.74 33.89
CA PRO A 729 2.45 13.18 34.13
C PRO A 729 2.65 13.57 35.60
N ARG A 730 2.12 12.79 36.54
CA ARG A 730 2.30 13.01 37.99
C ARG A 730 3.76 12.88 38.40
N ALA A 731 4.43 11.84 37.94
CA ALA A 731 5.84 11.62 38.19
C ALA A 731 6.70 12.81 37.73
N LEU A 732 6.50 13.26 36.48
CA LEU A 732 7.20 14.41 35.93
C LEU A 732 6.88 15.67 36.74
N ALA A 733 5.62 16.00 36.95
CA ALA A 733 5.22 17.22 37.68
C ALA A 733 5.69 17.23 39.14
N THR A 734 6.02 16.08 39.73
CA THR A 734 6.48 15.96 41.11
C THR A 734 8.00 15.89 41.23
N CYS A 735 8.73 15.94 40.12
CA CYS A 735 10.20 16.14 40.08
C CYS A 735 10.56 17.60 39.86
N ASP A 736 11.87 17.87 39.76
CA ASP A 736 12.42 19.24 39.73
C ASP A 736 13.24 19.53 38.47
N VAL A 737 13.98 18.55 37.94
CA VAL A 737 14.84 18.69 36.76
C VAL A 737 14.78 17.42 35.92
N LYS A 738 14.62 17.54 34.60
CA LYS A 738 14.69 16.43 33.65
C LYS A 738 16.10 16.26 33.10
N LEU A 739 16.64 15.02 33.16
CA LEU A 739 17.90 14.65 32.52
C LEU A 739 17.61 13.91 31.22
N PHE A 740 18.29 14.32 30.13
CA PHE A 740 18.19 13.69 28.84
C PHE A 740 19.57 13.64 28.14
N PRO A 741 20.48 12.76 28.58
CA PRO A 741 21.87 12.73 28.11
C PRO A 741 22.04 12.03 26.75
N SER A 742 20.97 11.55 26.13
CA SER A 742 21.00 10.81 24.86
C SER A 742 21.63 11.64 23.72
N ILE A 743 22.45 10.98 22.90
CA ILE A 743 23.12 11.55 21.74
C ILE A 743 22.59 11.02 20.40
N THR A 744 21.67 10.07 20.44
CA THR A 744 21.13 9.38 19.24
C THR A 744 19.65 9.65 18.99
N ASP A 745 18.98 10.39 19.86
CA ASP A 745 17.55 10.67 19.71
C ASP A 745 17.27 11.67 18.57
N THR A 746 16.38 11.27 17.67
CA THR A 746 15.98 12.07 16.53
C THR A 746 15.04 13.22 16.91
N TRP A 747 14.30 13.06 18.03
CA TRP A 747 13.29 14.01 18.51
C TRP A 747 13.38 14.22 20.02
N GLY A 748 12.70 13.46 20.81
CA GLY A 748 12.65 13.58 22.27
C GLY A 748 11.28 14.04 22.80
N ASN A 749 10.32 13.14 22.84
CA ASN A 749 9.01 13.43 23.46
C ASN A 749 9.16 13.72 24.97
N ALA A 750 9.98 12.94 25.66
CA ALA A 750 10.17 13.07 27.11
C ALA A 750 10.71 14.46 27.58
N PRO A 751 11.64 15.12 26.88
CA PRO A 751 11.98 16.52 27.15
C PRO A 751 10.80 17.49 27.02
N LEU A 752 9.95 17.36 26.00
CA LEU A 752 8.77 18.22 25.83
C LEU A 752 7.72 17.96 26.91
N GLU A 753 7.47 16.69 27.27
CA GLU A 753 6.57 16.30 28.33
C GLU A 753 7.02 16.87 29.70
N ALA A 754 8.31 16.87 29.97
CA ALA A 754 8.88 17.46 31.17
C ALA A 754 8.76 19.00 31.20
N GLN A 755 9.09 19.67 30.08
CA GLN A 755 8.90 21.12 29.94
C GLN A 755 7.43 21.51 30.09
N ALA A 756 6.52 20.75 29.54
CA ALA A 756 5.08 20.94 29.72
C ALA A 756 4.65 20.78 31.19
N CYS A 757 5.31 19.94 31.98
CA CYS A 757 5.14 19.87 33.44
C CYS A 757 5.88 20.97 34.22
N GLY A 758 6.56 21.90 33.52
CA GLY A 758 7.27 22.99 34.16
C GLY A 758 8.67 22.65 34.66
N LEU A 759 9.29 21.59 34.16
CA LEU A 759 10.66 21.21 34.53
C LEU A 759 11.66 21.80 33.52
N PRO A 760 12.78 22.40 34.00
CA PRO A 760 13.94 22.65 33.14
C PRO A 760 14.55 21.31 32.72
N VAL A 761 15.12 21.26 31.52
CA VAL A 761 15.69 20.05 30.94
C VAL A 761 17.17 20.22 30.68
N ILE A 762 17.98 19.21 31.02
CA ILE A 762 19.37 19.15 30.58
C ILE A 762 19.43 18.17 29.39
N VAL A 763 19.87 18.66 28.22
CA VAL A 763 19.95 17.88 26.97
C VAL A 763 21.39 17.89 26.42
N SER A 764 21.72 16.85 25.66
CA SER A 764 22.95 16.82 24.86
C SER A 764 22.89 17.81 23.69
N GLU A 765 24.05 18.35 23.30
CA GLU A 765 24.18 19.21 22.12
C GLU A 765 24.07 18.45 20.79
N VAL A 766 23.95 17.14 20.82
CA VAL A 766 23.83 16.26 19.65
C VAL A 766 22.41 15.76 19.55
N GLY A 767 21.86 15.75 18.31
CA GLY A 767 20.56 15.17 18.03
C GLY A 767 19.41 16.19 18.00
N GLY A 768 18.20 15.66 17.76
CA GLY A 768 16.97 16.47 17.70
C GLY A 768 16.57 17.19 18.99
N PRO A 769 16.86 16.63 20.17
CA PRO A 769 16.49 17.26 21.46
C PRO A 769 17.06 18.66 21.67
N LEU A 770 18.17 19.01 21.03
CA LEU A 770 18.75 20.35 21.06
C LEU A 770 17.77 21.45 20.61
N GLU A 771 16.91 21.14 19.63
CA GLU A 771 15.92 22.09 19.11
C GLU A 771 14.70 22.26 20.04
N LEU A 772 14.59 21.42 21.07
CA LEU A 772 13.47 21.46 22.01
C LEU A 772 13.67 22.41 23.18
N ILE A 773 14.86 23.01 23.33
CA ILE A 773 15.17 23.94 24.40
C ILE A 773 15.68 25.26 23.87
N ARG A 774 15.55 26.32 24.69
CA ARG A 774 16.32 27.55 24.58
C ARG A 774 17.39 27.49 25.64
N ASP A 775 18.65 27.33 25.24
CA ASP A 775 19.77 27.17 26.14
C ASP A 775 19.89 28.34 27.14
N GLY A 776 20.09 28.03 28.40
CA GLY A 776 20.12 28.98 29.49
C GLY A 776 18.76 29.58 29.88
N VAL A 777 17.68 29.34 29.12
CA VAL A 777 16.32 29.89 29.33
C VAL A 777 15.30 28.85 29.72
N THR A 778 15.17 27.78 28.95
CA THR A 778 14.20 26.69 29.22
C THR A 778 14.86 25.39 29.64
N GLY A 779 16.18 25.34 29.55
CA GLY A 779 17.02 24.22 29.90
C GLY A 779 18.49 24.54 29.71
N ILE A 780 19.34 23.55 29.88
CA ILE A 780 20.79 23.66 29.72
C ILE A 780 21.27 22.62 28.71
N ARG A 781 22.11 23.08 27.77
CA ARG A 781 22.80 22.24 26.81
C ARG A 781 24.14 21.77 27.39
N VAL A 782 24.46 20.49 27.22
CA VAL A 782 25.74 19.89 27.60
C VAL A 782 26.35 19.16 26.40
N THR A 783 27.67 18.96 26.39
CA THR A 783 28.35 18.27 25.26
C THR A 783 27.89 16.81 25.09
N GLY A 784 27.35 16.18 26.14
CA GLY A 784 26.97 14.78 26.17
C GLY A 784 28.16 13.81 26.14
N ARG A 785 29.39 14.31 26.32
CA ARG A 785 30.64 13.54 26.28
C ARG A 785 31.46 13.65 27.58
N HIS A 786 31.31 14.74 28.29
CA HIS A 786 32.08 15.02 29.49
C HIS A 786 31.22 14.99 30.75
N VAL A 787 31.68 14.29 31.77
CA VAL A 787 30.98 14.15 33.04
C VAL A 787 30.83 15.51 33.72
N ASP A 788 31.87 16.33 33.71
CA ASP A 788 31.91 17.61 34.40
C ASP A 788 30.87 18.60 33.85
N ASP A 789 30.64 18.63 32.52
CA ASP A 789 29.62 19.47 31.91
C ASP A 789 28.21 19.15 32.45
N LEU A 790 27.93 17.86 32.60
CA LEU A 790 26.64 17.40 33.12
C LEU A 790 26.53 17.70 34.63
N VAL A 791 27.62 17.55 35.39
CA VAL A 791 27.67 17.89 36.82
C VAL A 791 27.41 19.36 37.03
N GLU A 792 28.11 20.24 36.30
CA GLU A 792 27.93 21.71 36.40
C GLU A 792 26.49 22.14 36.05
N ALA A 793 25.91 21.55 35.02
CA ALA A 793 24.52 21.80 34.65
C ALA A 793 23.55 21.36 35.75
N MET A 794 23.80 20.20 36.36
CA MET A 794 22.99 19.70 37.48
C MET A 794 23.15 20.60 38.72
N GLU A 795 24.36 20.98 39.07
CA GLU A 795 24.66 21.91 40.22
C GLU A 795 23.97 23.24 40.05
N ARG A 796 24.01 23.83 38.83
CA ARG A 796 23.35 25.10 38.53
C ARG A 796 21.84 25.02 38.73
N LEU A 797 21.21 23.85 38.43
CA LEU A 797 19.77 23.62 38.64
C LEU A 797 19.41 23.17 40.06
N CYS A 798 20.39 22.98 40.96
CA CYS A 798 20.14 22.85 42.38
C CYS A 798 19.74 24.21 43.02
N ASP A 799 20.15 25.36 42.42
CA ASP A 799 19.61 26.64 42.83
C ASP A 799 18.11 26.77 42.54
N ARG A 800 17.32 26.97 43.57
CA ARG A 800 15.86 27.01 43.48
C ARG A 800 15.36 28.12 42.58
N GLY A 801 15.95 29.32 42.68
CA GLY A 801 15.53 30.47 41.91
C GLY A 801 15.73 30.26 40.39
N THR A 802 16.89 29.71 40.02
CA THR A 802 17.24 29.36 38.63
C THR A 802 16.32 28.25 38.09
N ARG A 803 16.11 27.20 38.87
CA ARG A 803 15.27 26.05 38.50
C ARG A 803 13.82 26.47 38.26
N GLU A 804 13.21 27.25 39.18
CA GLU A 804 11.83 27.73 39.04
C GLU A 804 11.65 28.71 37.88
N ARG A 805 12.61 29.61 37.66
CA ARG A 805 12.60 30.56 36.55
C ARG A 805 12.65 29.82 35.20
N MET A 806 13.60 28.87 35.06
CA MET A 806 13.71 28.06 33.85
C MET A 806 12.51 27.14 33.66
N GLY A 807 11.97 26.56 34.72
CA GLY A 807 10.77 25.71 34.64
C GLY A 807 9.54 26.47 34.16
N ARG A 808 9.32 27.71 34.67
CA ARG A 808 8.27 28.60 34.17
C ARG A 808 8.45 28.96 32.67
N ALA A 809 9.69 29.23 32.28
CA ALA A 809 10.02 29.51 30.89
C ALA A 809 9.81 28.27 29.98
N ALA A 810 10.18 27.10 30.47
CA ALA A 810 9.96 25.82 29.78
C ALA A 810 8.46 25.54 29.57
N ARG A 811 7.62 25.73 30.57
CA ARG A 811 6.15 25.60 30.46
C ARG A 811 5.59 26.58 29.43
N ARG A 812 5.99 27.87 29.53
CA ARG A 812 5.56 28.92 28.59
C ARG A 812 5.98 28.57 27.16
N PHE A 813 7.20 28.07 26.97
CA PHE A 813 7.69 27.63 25.67
C PHE A 813 6.80 26.54 25.06
N CYS A 814 6.34 25.54 25.82
CA CYS A 814 5.42 24.52 25.34
C CYS A 814 4.05 25.12 25.00
N LEU A 815 3.52 26.05 25.78
CA LEU A 815 2.22 26.69 25.53
C LEU A 815 2.28 27.61 24.31
N ASP A 816 3.34 28.42 24.16
CA ASP A 816 3.53 29.33 23.04
C ASP A 816 3.77 28.60 21.71
N ASN A 817 4.30 27.38 21.76
CA ASN A 817 4.52 26.51 20.60
C ASN A 817 3.49 25.38 20.52
N ARG A 818 2.34 25.54 21.15
CA ARG A 818 1.23 24.60 21.05
C ARG A 818 0.77 24.52 19.61
N VAL A 819 0.70 23.30 19.09
CA VAL A 819 0.17 23.04 17.77
C VAL A 819 -1.30 22.65 17.93
N ASP A 820 -2.20 23.52 17.43
CA ASP A 820 -3.65 23.26 17.51
C ASP A 820 -4.08 22.12 16.58
N GLU A 821 -3.33 21.91 15.52
CA GLU A 821 -3.57 20.86 14.53
C GLU A 821 -2.35 19.95 14.38
N PRO A 822 -2.05 19.09 15.38
CA PRO A 822 -0.93 18.15 15.31
C PRO A 822 -1.11 17.19 14.14
N PHE A 823 -0.01 16.75 13.56
CA PHE A 823 0.04 15.81 12.44
C PHE A 823 -0.57 16.31 11.11
N THR A 824 -0.85 17.60 10.95
CA THR A 824 -1.36 18.16 9.70
C THR A 824 -0.45 17.85 8.51
N ALA A 825 0.87 17.80 8.72
CA ALA A 825 1.83 17.39 7.70
C ALA A 825 1.59 15.96 7.16
N VAL A 826 1.05 15.06 8.01
CA VAL A 826 0.71 13.68 7.64
C VAL A 826 -0.68 13.63 7.01
N PHE A 827 -1.67 14.30 7.61
CA PHE A 827 -3.07 14.22 7.19
C PHE A 827 -3.37 15.05 5.95
N ASP A 828 -2.77 16.24 5.85
CA ASP A 828 -2.95 17.17 4.75
C ASP A 828 -1.67 17.96 4.49
N ALA A 829 -0.76 17.36 3.76
CA ALA A 829 0.54 17.95 3.45
C ALA A 829 0.44 19.24 2.60
N GLU A 830 -0.61 19.37 1.78
CA GLU A 830 -0.84 20.56 0.96
C GLU A 830 -1.20 21.78 1.82
N THR A 831 -2.20 21.63 2.70
CA THR A 831 -2.57 22.66 3.67
C THR A 831 -1.40 23.01 4.59
N TYR A 832 -0.62 22.02 5.02
CA TYR A 832 0.58 22.22 5.80
C TYR A 832 1.60 23.09 5.07
N ARG A 833 1.94 22.77 3.80
CA ARG A 833 2.86 23.58 2.99
C ARG A 833 2.38 25.01 2.79
N ARG A 834 1.10 25.20 2.51
CA ARG A 834 0.49 26.55 2.36
C ARG A 834 0.59 27.35 3.66
N ARG A 835 0.36 26.73 4.81
CA ARG A 835 0.51 27.34 6.14
C ARG A 835 1.95 27.78 6.38
N VAL A 836 2.92 26.90 6.09
CA VAL A 836 4.36 27.18 6.21
C VAL A 836 4.79 28.33 5.29
N ALA A 837 4.35 28.33 4.03
CA ALA A 837 4.65 29.39 3.08
C ALA A 837 4.13 30.77 3.57
N ARG A 838 2.87 30.84 4.01
CA ARG A 838 2.28 32.07 4.57
C ARG A 838 3.00 32.56 5.81
N ALA A 839 3.43 31.66 6.71
CA ALA A 839 4.18 32.02 7.90
C ALA A 839 5.56 32.63 7.56
N ARG A 840 6.19 32.20 6.46
CA ARG A 840 7.43 32.79 5.93
C ARG A 840 7.23 34.21 5.39
N GLU A 841 6.14 34.45 4.66
CA GLU A 841 5.80 35.74 4.09
C GLU A 841 5.43 36.76 5.17
N ALA A 842 4.85 36.35 6.27
CA ALA A 842 4.40 37.19 7.36
C ALA A 842 5.52 37.60 8.35
N THR A 843 6.73 37.02 8.23
CA THR A 843 7.85 37.37 9.15
C THR A 843 8.88 38.23 8.42
N PRO A 844 8.95 39.54 8.69
CA PRO A 844 10.02 40.39 8.18
C PRO A 844 11.38 39.94 8.74
N ALA A 845 12.43 40.11 7.92
CA ALA A 845 13.80 39.74 8.23
C ALA A 845 14.45 40.68 9.28
N GLU A 846 13.88 40.80 10.49
CA GLU A 846 14.53 41.48 11.61
C GLU A 846 14.35 40.68 12.91
N GLY A 847 15.50 40.37 13.46
CA GLY A 847 15.90 39.92 14.77
C GLY A 847 14.88 39.47 15.82
N LEU A 848 15.05 38.18 16.28
CA LEU A 848 14.71 37.74 17.64
C LEU A 848 13.25 37.45 18.04
N ARG A 849 12.36 37.10 17.15
CA ARG A 849 11.11 36.42 17.52
C ARG A 849 10.62 35.51 16.38
N ALA A 850 11.42 34.52 15.96
CA ALA A 850 10.87 33.50 15.08
C ALA A 850 10.17 32.41 15.93
N PRO A 851 8.88 32.15 15.72
CA PRO A 851 8.35 30.84 16.08
C PRO A 851 9.23 29.79 15.44
N ILE A 852 9.31 28.60 16.00
CA ILE A 852 10.12 27.51 15.45
C ILE A 852 9.68 27.29 14.02
N GLN A 853 10.40 27.88 13.06
CA GLN A 853 10.04 27.89 11.65
C GLN A 853 10.17 26.48 11.08
N THR A 854 9.06 25.98 10.59
CA THR A 854 8.98 24.80 9.74
C THR A 854 9.51 25.18 8.35
N ASP A 855 10.73 24.76 8.02
CA ASP A 855 11.30 25.00 6.69
C ASP A 855 10.99 23.83 5.76
N VAL A 856 10.44 24.14 4.59
CA VAL A 856 10.52 23.24 3.44
C VAL A 856 11.89 23.46 2.81
N LEU A 857 12.78 22.49 2.92
CA LEU A 857 14.08 22.55 2.25
C LEU A 857 13.87 22.12 0.80
N ASP A 858 13.81 23.11 -0.10
CA ASP A 858 13.72 22.88 -1.54
C ASP A 858 15.13 22.54 -2.06
N LEU A 859 15.39 21.25 -2.21
CA LEU A 859 16.66 20.76 -2.74
C LEU A 859 16.46 20.38 -4.21
N ALA A 860 16.91 21.23 -5.13
CA ALA A 860 16.88 20.96 -6.56
C ALA A 860 17.72 19.71 -6.90
N ALA A 861 17.13 18.71 -7.52
CA ALA A 861 17.81 17.50 -7.97
C ALA A 861 17.45 17.13 -9.41
N PRO A 862 18.38 16.50 -10.17
CA PRO A 862 18.07 15.93 -11.47
C PRO A 862 17.15 14.70 -11.37
N SER A 863 16.28 14.52 -12.36
CA SER A 863 15.38 13.38 -12.49
C SER A 863 16.15 12.07 -12.62
N PHE A 864 15.91 11.12 -11.72
CA PHE A 864 16.40 9.73 -11.84
C PHE A 864 15.32 8.86 -12.47
N ASP A 865 15.63 8.26 -13.60
CA ASP A 865 14.75 7.35 -14.34
C ASP A 865 15.09 5.91 -13.95
N LEU A 866 14.19 5.23 -13.25
CA LEU A 866 14.35 3.84 -12.81
C LEU A 866 14.47 2.83 -13.97
N VAL A 867 14.13 3.26 -15.19
CA VAL A 867 14.26 2.46 -16.42
C VAL A 867 15.71 2.39 -16.90
N ALA A 868 16.55 3.37 -16.55
CA ALA A 868 17.97 3.38 -16.95
C ALA A 868 18.82 2.34 -16.19
N MET A 869 18.44 1.91 -15.00
CA MET A 869 19.20 0.91 -14.23
C MET A 869 19.08 -0.52 -14.77
N SER A 870 18.10 -0.83 -15.61
CA SER A 870 17.99 -2.16 -16.24
C SER A 870 18.86 -2.33 -17.48
N ALA A 871 19.34 -1.23 -18.08
CA ALA A 871 20.18 -1.26 -19.28
C ALA A 871 21.68 -1.48 -18.97
N ASP A 872 22.16 -0.99 -17.82
CA ASP A 872 23.58 -1.10 -17.46
C ASP A 872 24.00 -2.46 -16.89
N VAL A 873 23.05 -3.31 -16.51
CA VAL A 873 23.34 -4.68 -16.05
C VAL A 873 23.58 -5.65 -17.21
N GLN A 874 23.16 -5.30 -18.44
CA GLN A 874 23.37 -6.18 -19.61
C GLN A 874 24.67 -5.96 -20.36
N THR A 875 25.44 -4.92 -20.06
CA THR A 875 26.72 -4.63 -20.79
C THR A 875 28.00 -4.89 -20.00
N GLY A 876 27.88 -5.32 -18.72
CA GLY A 876 29.01 -5.57 -17.83
C GLY A 876 29.52 -7.01 -17.72
N ALA A 877 28.99 -7.95 -18.50
CA ALA A 877 29.37 -9.36 -18.44
C ALA A 877 29.96 -9.85 -19.78
N LEU A 878 31.05 -9.22 -20.27
CA LEU A 878 31.99 -9.76 -21.25
C LEU A 878 33.12 -8.75 -21.45
N ALA A 879 34.04 -8.64 -20.50
CA ALA A 879 35.42 -8.22 -20.70
C ALA A 879 36.25 -8.73 -19.50
#